data_76ee254e4ab057ad64c36994371073e8
#
_entry.id   76ee254e4ab057ad64c36994371073e8
#
_cell.length_a   1.000
_cell.length_b   1.000
_cell.length_c   1.000
_cell.angle_alpha   90.00
_cell.angle_beta   90.00
_cell.angle_gamma   90.00
#
_symmetry.space_group_name_H-M   'P 1'
#
loop_
_entity.id
_entity.type
_entity.pdbx_description
1 polymer ?
#
loop_
_entity_poly.entity_id
_entity_poly.type
_entity_poly.pdbx_seq_one_letter_code
_entity_poly.pdbx_strand_id
1 'polypeptide(L)'
;MSLRAKSFIKRTKKGNVIKVIKEHYLRDDIWCSSAACEVCGHTDPILSAIPRSTQAYTTPHYLVPDTNVFMNQLVPQIDIMEHPTIKDVIVLQTVREELRHLSMPIYNRVNAIIADKNKRFYAFSNEHHREAYIERMKDESPNDRNDRVINQARISAIRVAVKWYANHLPKGKKGSSLTVVMLSDDRDNREKAKSAAIKCSSVRDYVVGLTDTPELMDMVVTAQEANEAQAKADGKVTYEEHMTQLQITNGIKNGKISQGTLTVSNHNYLEATVMANVEGKVQNVYIVGRKHMNRSIQGDIVAIEVLPKSEWKTTASVAIEEEEDEVDNKEAASQANSETMEIDDALPAMPTGKVVGIIRKKWRPYCGYIAKKSIHGSEGSAASQNVIFRAMDRRIPSIKIRTTQAHALAGQRIVVSIDSWPTNSVLPLGHFVKTLGASGDKETETEVLLLEHDVPFQEFSKRILEDLPAEGENWVVTDQHVQNERRRDFRHLNVCSIDPPGCTDIDDALHVRPLPNGNFEVGVHIADVTYFVKPGMPMDDEAASRGTTVYLVDKRIDMLPSLLGTNLCSLRSNVERLAFSCIWEMNEKAEIINVDFTKSIIKSKFSFTYEEAQNRIDDDSMQDDVTKGIRVLNGIAKQLKKKRLENGALTLASPEVRFNLENDSQDPVDVEMKELKETNALVEEFMLLANISVAEKIYSKFPDSALLRRHPTPPDSNFEELRRALSEFSIGLETSTSKALSDSLDKAVVSSDPYFNKLVRIMTTRCMLQAQYFSSGTETEQDFRHYGLACPIYTHFTSPIHVIVHRLLRACIDPELVYGQELTDKMRMKELCDNLNFRHRMAQQAARSSVELYTNLFFRNKVVEEDGHVIRILRNGFVVLVQKYGIEGVIFTSGDQVSSGHNIVYDQHSNTLTSGDAQIKIFGEVKVRIQIEGDQEGMRQKMKMSLITPHIEGFSVPALEMQSSKVIRSIEPSSEADIPAKKIKL
;
A
#
# COMPACT_ATOMS: atom_id res chain seq x y z
N MET A 1 -36.12 -31.87 -13.03
CA MET A 1 -34.87 -31.51 -13.70
C MET A 1 -35.03 -31.70 -15.21
N SER A 2 -34.91 -30.66 -16.03
CA SER A 2 -34.91 -30.81 -17.48
C SER A 2 -33.49 -30.54 -18.02
N LEU A 3 -32.98 -31.44 -18.87
CA LEU A 3 -31.67 -31.33 -19.48
C LEU A 3 -31.81 -30.72 -20.88
N ARG A 4 -31.06 -29.63 -21.15
CA ARG A 4 -30.89 -29.10 -22.51
C ARG A 4 -29.43 -29.23 -22.92
N ALA A 5 -29.15 -29.90 -24.02
CA ALA A 5 -27.80 -30.09 -24.54
C ALA A 5 -27.64 -29.32 -25.86
N LYS A 6 -26.61 -28.45 -25.95
CA LYS A 6 -26.18 -27.86 -27.22
C LYS A 6 -24.82 -28.43 -27.60
N SER A 7 -24.69 -28.95 -28.83
CA SER A 7 -23.41 -29.38 -29.38
C SER A 7 -22.94 -28.37 -30.43
N PHE A 8 -21.67 -27.95 -30.35
CA PHE A 8 -21.05 -27.12 -31.37
C PHE A 8 -19.63 -27.59 -31.63
N ILE A 9 -19.13 -27.27 -32.80
CA ILE A 9 -17.78 -27.62 -33.22
C ILE A 9 -16.86 -26.44 -32.99
N LYS A 10 -15.79 -26.64 -32.23
CA LYS A 10 -14.76 -25.61 -31.98
C LYS A 10 -13.46 -26.02 -32.64
N ARG A 11 -12.88 -25.15 -33.46
CA ARG A 11 -11.54 -25.32 -34.04
C ARG A 11 -10.48 -24.73 -33.10
N THR A 12 -9.52 -25.55 -32.71
CA THR A 12 -8.40 -25.05 -31.89
C THR A 12 -7.41 -24.27 -32.74
N LYS A 13 -6.55 -23.43 -32.11
CA LYS A 13 -5.48 -22.70 -32.81
C LYS A 13 -4.52 -23.61 -33.60
N LYS A 14 -4.44 -24.92 -33.25
CA LYS A 14 -3.64 -25.93 -33.93
C LYS A 14 -4.40 -26.66 -35.04
N GLY A 15 -5.61 -26.20 -35.40
CA GLY A 15 -6.43 -26.77 -36.48
C GLY A 15 -7.31 -28.00 -36.11
N ASN A 16 -7.16 -28.53 -34.88
CA ASN A 16 -7.96 -29.68 -34.44
C ASN A 16 -9.43 -29.28 -34.25
N VAL A 17 -10.33 -30.13 -34.64
CA VAL A 17 -11.78 -29.98 -34.54
C VAL A 17 -12.26 -30.73 -33.29
N ILE A 18 -12.80 -30.00 -32.31
CA ILE A 18 -13.35 -30.58 -31.07
C ILE A 18 -14.85 -30.39 -31.07
N LYS A 19 -15.62 -31.46 -30.89
CA LYS A 19 -17.06 -31.36 -30.62
C LYS A 19 -17.25 -31.05 -29.14
N VAL A 20 -17.77 -29.85 -28.83
CA VAL A 20 -18.10 -29.47 -27.48
C VAL A 20 -19.58 -29.67 -27.26
N ILE A 21 -19.95 -30.45 -26.26
CA ILE A 21 -21.33 -30.58 -25.79
C ILE A 21 -21.46 -29.74 -24.53
N LYS A 22 -22.31 -28.70 -24.58
CA LYS A 22 -22.63 -27.89 -23.41
C LYS A 22 -24.01 -28.32 -22.91
N GLU A 23 -24.03 -28.93 -21.73
CA GLU A 23 -25.27 -29.30 -21.04
C GLU A 23 -25.72 -28.19 -20.12
N HIS A 24 -27.01 -27.90 -20.14
CA HIS A 24 -27.62 -26.89 -19.27
C HIS A 24 -28.78 -27.53 -18.51
N TYR A 25 -28.67 -27.56 -17.17
CA TYR A 25 -29.63 -28.18 -16.28
C TYR A 25 -30.57 -27.12 -15.73
N LEU A 26 -31.88 -27.22 -16.01
CA LEU A 26 -32.91 -26.40 -15.38
C LEU A 26 -33.45 -27.10 -14.14
N ARG A 27 -33.53 -26.39 -13.05
CA ARG A 27 -33.87 -26.86 -11.71
C ARG A 27 -35.15 -26.19 -11.22
N ASP A 28 -36.00 -26.93 -10.51
CA ASP A 28 -37.22 -26.46 -9.85
C ASP A 28 -36.99 -26.22 -8.32
N ASP A 29 -35.84 -26.65 -7.79
CA ASP A 29 -35.47 -26.63 -6.40
C ASP A 29 -34.56 -25.44 -6.01
N ILE A 30 -34.45 -24.41 -6.87
CA ILE A 30 -33.76 -23.15 -6.57
C ILE A 30 -34.76 -22.23 -5.84
N TRP A 31 -34.42 -21.85 -4.66
CA TRP A 31 -35.31 -21.13 -3.73
C TRP A 31 -35.23 -19.61 -3.90
N CYS A 32 -36.31 -18.91 -3.50
CA CYS A 32 -36.32 -17.45 -3.47
C CYS A 32 -35.59 -16.86 -2.26
N SER A 33 -35.27 -17.65 -1.24
CA SER A 33 -34.61 -17.30 0.01
C SER A 33 -35.30 -16.21 0.85
N SER A 34 -36.60 -15.97 0.63
CA SER A 34 -37.37 -15.02 1.41
C SER A 34 -37.98 -15.67 2.65
N ALA A 35 -37.78 -15.07 3.83
CA ALA A 35 -38.44 -15.53 5.08
C ALA A 35 -39.98 -15.35 5.07
N ALA A 36 -40.50 -14.56 4.15
CA ALA A 36 -41.94 -14.37 3.96
C ALA A 36 -42.56 -15.43 3.02
N CYS A 37 -41.76 -16.27 2.37
CA CYS A 37 -42.23 -17.26 1.38
C CYS A 37 -42.58 -18.57 2.05
N GLU A 38 -43.84 -19.01 1.95
CA GLU A 38 -44.32 -20.32 2.44
C GLU A 38 -44.24 -21.42 1.36
N VAL A 39 -44.02 -21.02 0.08
CA VAL A 39 -44.06 -21.95 -1.06
C VAL A 39 -42.76 -22.75 -1.19
N CYS A 40 -41.63 -22.13 -0.90
CA CYS A 40 -40.30 -22.75 -1.11
C CYS A 40 -39.84 -23.66 0.02
N GLY A 41 -40.48 -23.68 1.19
CA GLY A 41 -40.17 -24.58 2.32
C GLY A 41 -38.78 -24.47 2.90
N HIS A 42 -38.24 -23.25 3.08
CA HIS A 42 -36.89 -22.99 3.58
C HIS A 42 -36.70 -23.32 5.04
N THR A 43 -35.52 -23.85 5.36
CA THR A 43 -35.03 -24.01 6.74
C THR A 43 -34.21 -22.83 7.23
N ASP A 44 -33.52 -22.08 6.32
CA ASP A 44 -32.66 -20.95 6.68
C ASP A 44 -32.72 -19.85 5.59
N PRO A 45 -33.75 -18.98 5.59
CA PRO A 45 -33.88 -17.91 4.61
C PRO A 45 -32.92 -16.75 4.88
N ILE A 46 -32.29 -16.20 3.84
CA ILE A 46 -31.34 -15.08 3.94
C ILE A 46 -32.08 -13.72 3.99
N LEU A 47 -33.13 -13.56 3.17
CA LEU A 47 -33.87 -12.31 3.03
C LEU A 47 -34.92 -12.15 4.13
N SER A 48 -35.05 -10.96 4.71
CA SER A 48 -35.99 -10.65 5.79
C SER A 48 -37.46 -10.84 5.36
N ALA A 49 -38.32 -11.24 6.29
CA ALA A 49 -39.76 -11.26 6.07
C ALA A 49 -40.36 -9.84 5.92
N ILE A 50 -39.71 -8.84 6.53
CA ILE A 50 -40.13 -7.42 6.52
C ILE A 50 -38.88 -6.60 6.12
N PRO A 51 -38.55 -6.50 4.83
CA PRO A 51 -37.52 -5.60 4.35
C PRO A 51 -37.92 -4.15 4.49
N ARG A 52 -36.97 -3.25 4.33
CA ARG A 52 -37.17 -1.81 4.45
C ARG A 52 -38.16 -1.28 3.36
N SER A 53 -38.95 -0.26 3.72
CA SER A 53 -39.71 0.59 2.81
C SER A 53 -39.05 1.97 2.68
N THR A 54 -39.35 2.72 1.62
CA THR A 54 -38.86 4.07 1.37
C THR A 54 -40.06 5.02 1.15
N GLN A 55 -39.82 6.33 1.14
CA GLN A 55 -40.87 7.31 0.84
C GLN A 55 -41.44 7.10 -0.59
N ALA A 56 -40.60 6.72 -1.55
CA ALA A 56 -41.01 6.41 -2.92
C ALA A 56 -41.73 5.05 -3.06
N TYR A 57 -41.38 4.09 -2.20
CA TYR A 57 -41.94 2.72 -2.16
C TYR A 57 -42.39 2.41 -0.73
N THR A 58 -43.61 2.78 -0.39
CA THR A 58 -44.18 2.64 0.97
C THR A 58 -44.41 1.18 1.39
N THR A 59 -44.44 0.25 0.43
CA THR A 59 -44.56 -1.17 0.71
C THR A 59 -43.14 -1.79 0.92
N PRO A 60 -42.95 -2.70 1.91
CA PRO A 60 -41.73 -3.44 2.08
C PRO A 60 -41.31 -4.12 0.78
N HIS A 61 -39.99 -4.06 0.45
CA HIS A 61 -39.50 -4.57 -0.84
C HIS A 61 -38.08 -5.04 -0.82
N TYR A 62 -37.74 -6.02 -1.66
CA TYR A 62 -36.39 -6.43 -1.98
C TYR A 62 -35.87 -5.62 -3.15
N LEU A 63 -34.55 -5.45 -3.20
CA LEU A 63 -33.85 -4.78 -4.30
C LEU A 63 -33.25 -5.81 -5.26
N VAL A 64 -33.33 -5.55 -6.56
CA VAL A 64 -32.66 -6.32 -7.60
C VAL A 64 -31.83 -5.35 -8.45
N PRO A 65 -30.52 -5.22 -8.16
CA PRO A 65 -29.64 -4.35 -8.94
C PRO A 65 -29.29 -4.96 -10.29
N ASP A 66 -29.24 -4.12 -11.31
CA ASP A 66 -28.67 -4.38 -12.62
C ASP A 66 -27.13 -4.29 -12.56
N THR A 67 -26.43 -4.81 -13.56
CA THR A 67 -24.96 -4.73 -13.67
C THR A 67 -24.46 -3.29 -13.63
N ASN A 68 -25.18 -2.36 -14.24
CA ASN A 68 -24.82 -0.93 -14.25
C ASN A 68 -24.75 -0.32 -12.85
N VAL A 69 -25.54 -0.83 -11.90
CA VAL A 69 -25.55 -0.36 -10.50
C VAL A 69 -24.22 -0.65 -9.80
N PHE A 70 -23.51 -1.70 -10.21
CA PHE A 70 -22.18 -2.02 -9.66
C PHE A 70 -21.05 -1.42 -10.49
N MET A 71 -21.30 -1.15 -11.79
CA MET A 71 -20.27 -0.83 -12.78
C MET A 71 -20.26 0.62 -13.23
N ASN A 72 -21.12 1.50 -12.66
CA ASN A 72 -21.29 2.84 -13.24
C ASN A 72 -19.94 3.47 -13.59
N GLN A 73 -19.80 3.99 -14.82
CA GLN A 73 -18.54 4.18 -15.56
C GLN A 73 -17.55 5.16 -14.91
N LEU A 74 -17.98 5.95 -13.96
CA LEU A 74 -17.14 6.99 -13.34
C LEU A 74 -16.70 6.60 -11.92
N VAL A 75 -17.57 5.98 -11.12
CA VAL A 75 -17.25 5.42 -9.80
C VAL A 75 -18.15 4.22 -9.57
N PRO A 76 -17.66 3.09 -9.06
CA PRO A 76 -18.48 1.95 -8.74
C PRO A 76 -19.50 2.35 -7.66
N GLN A 77 -20.78 2.41 -7.98
CA GLN A 77 -21.87 2.57 -7.01
C GLN A 77 -21.98 1.38 -6.04
N ILE A 78 -21.00 0.48 -6.11
CA ILE A 78 -20.84 -0.60 -5.15
C ILE A 78 -20.71 -0.06 -3.72
N ASP A 79 -20.12 1.14 -3.52
CA ASP A 79 -19.98 1.76 -2.20
C ASP A 79 -21.37 2.04 -1.58
N ILE A 80 -22.36 2.43 -2.38
CA ILE A 80 -23.76 2.55 -1.94
C ILE A 80 -24.31 1.18 -1.53
N MET A 81 -24.00 0.13 -2.28
CA MET A 81 -24.46 -1.23 -1.97
C MET A 81 -23.77 -1.80 -0.72
N GLU A 82 -22.56 -1.33 -0.41
CA GLU A 82 -21.83 -1.66 0.81
C GLU A 82 -22.33 -0.89 2.04
N HIS A 83 -23.09 0.20 1.87
CA HIS A 83 -23.59 1.00 2.98
C HIS A 83 -24.47 0.16 3.92
N PRO A 84 -24.34 0.25 5.27
CA PRO A 84 -25.09 -0.58 6.23
C PRO A 84 -26.60 -0.54 6.10
N THR A 85 -27.14 0.55 5.56
CA THR A 85 -28.58 0.77 5.36
C THR A 85 -29.13 -0.06 4.21
N ILE A 86 -28.35 -0.40 3.19
CA ILE A 86 -28.78 -1.20 2.05
C ILE A 86 -28.69 -2.68 2.42
N LYS A 87 -29.85 -3.31 2.55
CA LYS A 87 -30.04 -4.72 2.94
C LYS A 87 -31.12 -5.37 2.10
N ASP A 88 -31.24 -6.70 2.20
CA ASP A 88 -32.28 -7.48 1.54
C ASP A 88 -32.24 -7.35 0.00
N VAL A 89 -31.08 -7.66 -0.57
CA VAL A 89 -30.77 -7.51 -2.01
C VAL A 89 -30.64 -8.87 -2.69
N ILE A 90 -31.25 -9.02 -3.86
CA ILE A 90 -31.16 -10.21 -4.70
C ILE A 90 -30.17 -9.93 -5.83
N VAL A 91 -29.03 -10.60 -5.81
CA VAL A 91 -28.00 -10.49 -6.85
C VAL A 91 -28.15 -11.66 -7.81
N LEU A 92 -28.48 -11.39 -9.06
CA LEU A 92 -28.71 -12.42 -10.07
C LEU A 92 -27.40 -13.04 -10.57
N GLN A 93 -27.43 -14.33 -10.89
CA GLN A 93 -26.27 -15.02 -11.50
C GLN A 93 -25.83 -14.32 -12.80
N THR A 94 -26.75 -13.90 -13.63
CA THR A 94 -26.49 -13.14 -14.86
C THR A 94 -25.63 -11.90 -14.59
N VAL A 95 -25.96 -11.13 -13.56
CA VAL A 95 -25.21 -9.94 -13.13
C VAL A 95 -23.82 -10.33 -12.65
N ARG A 96 -23.69 -11.36 -11.81
CA ARG A 96 -22.41 -11.84 -11.29
C ARG A 96 -21.47 -12.32 -12.40
N GLU A 97 -21.98 -13.08 -13.37
CA GLU A 97 -21.19 -13.55 -14.51
C GLU A 97 -20.73 -12.38 -15.40
N GLU A 98 -21.56 -11.39 -15.59
CA GLU A 98 -21.19 -10.17 -16.33
C GLU A 98 -20.11 -9.37 -15.61
N LEU A 99 -20.22 -9.15 -14.29
CA LEU A 99 -19.22 -8.50 -13.47
C LEU A 99 -17.88 -9.23 -13.51
N ARG A 100 -17.90 -10.57 -13.50
CA ARG A 100 -16.68 -11.40 -13.61
C ARG A 100 -15.92 -11.15 -14.91
N HIS A 101 -16.63 -10.88 -16.01
CA HIS A 101 -16.01 -10.58 -17.32
C HIS A 101 -15.58 -9.12 -17.45
N LEU A 102 -16.29 -8.19 -16.81
CA LEU A 102 -16.03 -6.75 -16.92
C LEU A 102 -15.00 -6.25 -15.92
N SER A 103 -15.08 -6.67 -14.66
CA SER A 103 -14.20 -6.21 -13.58
C SER A 103 -14.06 -7.23 -12.45
N MET A 104 -12.94 -7.91 -12.40
CA MET A 104 -12.63 -8.87 -11.33
C MET A 104 -12.63 -8.26 -9.92
N PRO A 105 -12.08 -7.05 -9.69
CA PRO A 105 -12.15 -6.39 -8.39
C PRO A 105 -13.59 -6.17 -7.91
N ILE A 106 -14.48 -5.65 -8.77
CA ILE A 106 -15.89 -5.44 -8.41
C ILE A 106 -16.59 -6.78 -8.17
N TYR A 107 -16.33 -7.79 -8.98
CA TYR A 107 -16.86 -9.13 -8.77
C TYR A 107 -16.49 -9.70 -7.39
N ASN A 108 -15.24 -9.52 -6.96
CA ASN A 108 -14.77 -9.97 -5.64
C ASN A 108 -15.47 -9.19 -4.51
N ARG A 109 -15.62 -7.87 -4.63
CA ARG A 109 -16.37 -7.05 -3.66
C ARG A 109 -17.82 -7.49 -3.54
N VAL A 110 -18.52 -7.72 -4.65
CA VAL A 110 -19.92 -8.21 -4.65
C VAL A 110 -20.01 -9.58 -3.96
N ASN A 111 -19.06 -10.48 -4.17
CA ASN A 111 -19.05 -11.77 -3.49
C ASN A 111 -18.78 -11.62 -1.97
N ALA A 112 -17.96 -10.66 -1.56
CA ALA A 112 -17.72 -10.34 -0.15
C ALA A 112 -19.01 -9.82 0.52
N ILE A 113 -19.77 -8.93 -0.14
CA ILE A 113 -21.07 -8.44 0.35
C ILE A 113 -22.08 -9.62 0.48
N ILE A 114 -22.11 -10.53 -0.51
CA ILE A 114 -23.01 -11.71 -0.47
C ILE A 114 -22.65 -12.63 0.70
N ALA A 115 -21.38 -12.75 1.04
CA ALA A 115 -20.90 -13.57 2.15
C ALA A 115 -21.19 -12.94 3.53
N ASP A 116 -21.42 -11.63 3.62
CA ASP A 116 -21.77 -10.93 4.86
C ASP A 116 -23.24 -11.19 5.25
N LYS A 117 -23.45 -11.98 6.30
CA LYS A 117 -24.78 -12.32 6.83
C LYS A 117 -25.58 -11.08 7.31
N ASN A 118 -24.90 -10.00 7.74
CA ASN A 118 -25.59 -8.79 8.22
C ASN A 118 -26.23 -7.99 7.09
N LYS A 119 -25.70 -8.16 5.86
CA LYS A 119 -26.21 -7.50 4.65
C LYS A 119 -27.45 -8.16 4.07
N ARG A 120 -27.63 -9.46 4.29
CA ARG A 120 -28.74 -10.23 3.70
C ARG A 120 -28.83 -10.10 2.18
N PHE A 121 -27.68 -10.28 1.50
CA PHE A 121 -27.60 -10.37 0.03
C PHE A 121 -27.73 -11.83 -0.40
N TYR A 122 -28.62 -12.11 -1.30
CA TYR A 122 -28.88 -13.45 -1.80
C TYR A 122 -28.48 -13.60 -3.27
N ALA A 123 -27.62 -14.59 -3.55
CA ALA A 123 -27.24 -14.91 -4.92
C ALA A 123 -28.24 -15.87 -5.57
N PHE A 124 -29.10 -15.36 -6.44
CA PHE A 124 -30.12 -16.15 -7.13
C PHE A 124 -29.61 -16.70 -8.46
N SER A 125 -29.64 -18.02 -8.64
CA SER A 125 -29.19 -18.73 -9.85
C SER A 125 -30.24 -18.72 -10.96
N ASN A 126 -30.60 -17.54 -11.46
CA ASN A 126 -31.67 -17.36 -12.46
C ASN A 126 -31.38 -18.07 -13.79
N GLU A 127 -30.12 -18.30 -14.19
CA GLU A 127 -29.74 -19.01 -15.39
C GLU A 127 -30.09 -20.53 -15.33
N HIS A 128 -30.18 -21.07 -14.11
CA HIS A 128 -30.53 -22.46 -13.86
C HIS A 128 -31.97 -22.68 -13.35
N HIS A 129 -32.68 -21.59 -13.02
CA HIS A 129 -34.06 -21.68 -12.53
C HIS A 129 -35.03 -21.83 -13.69
N ARG A 130 -35.90 -22.86 -13.64
CA ARG A 130 -36.75 -23.24 -14.76
C ARG A 130 -37.66 -22.11 -15.25
N GLU A 131 -38.32 -21.38 -14.38
CA GLU A 131 -39.27 -20.32 -14.72
C GLU A 131 -38.59 -18.93 -14.95
N ALA A 132 -37.36 -18.73 -14.48
CA ALA A 132 -36.61 -17.47 -14.65
C ALA A 132 -35.60 -17.53 -15.81
N TYR A 133 -35.40 -18.71 -16.41
CA TYR A 133 -34.51 -18.91 -17.54
C TYR A 133 -35.08 -18.35 -18.84
N ILE A 134 -34.23 -17.69 -19.64
CA ILE A 134 -34.58 -17.27 -20.99
C ILE A 134 -33.88 -18.16 -22.02
N GLU A 135 -34.62 -18.74 -22.94
CA GLU A 135 -34.04 -19.46 -24.05
C GLU A 135 -33.42 -18.49 -25.06
N ARG A 136 -32.11 -18.57 -25.28
CA ARG A 136 -31.44 -17.83 -26.35
C ARG A 136 -31.97 -18.30 -27.72
N MET A 137 -32.37 -17.36 -28.57
CA MET A 137 -32.94 -17.68 -29.87
C MET A 137 -31.96 -18.48 -30.75
N LYS A 138 -32.49 -19.38 -31.61
CA LYS A 138 -31.71 -20.29 -32.43
C LYS A 138 -30.89 -19.65 -33.55
N ASP A 139 -31.14 -18.40 -33.86
CA ASP A 139 -30.52 -17.68 -35.00
C ASP A 139 -29.25 -16.87 -34.63
N GLU A 140 -28.74 -16.96 -33.37
CA GLU A 140 -27.49 -16.36 -33.02
C GLU A 140 -26.32 -17.21 -33.53
N SER A 141 -25.74 -16.83 -34.67
CA SER A 141 -24.52 -17.40 -35.21
C SER A 141 -23.39 -17.28 -34.16
N PRO A 142 -22.57 -18.35 -33.96
CA PRO A 142 -21.42 -18.32 -33.05
C PRO A 142 -20.35 -17.27 -33.43
N ASN A 143 -20.45 -16.69 -34.61
CA ASN A 143 -19.54 -15.70 -35.17
C ASN A 143 -20.05 -14.26 -35.07
N ASP A 144 -21.30 -14.02 -34.69
CA ASP A 144 -21.82 -12.69 -34.41
C ASP A 144 -21.37 -12.25 -33.03
N ARG A 145 -20.17 -11.67 -32.98
CA ARG A 145 -19.64 -10.90 -31.86
C ARG A 145 -20.34 -9.54 -31.72
N ASN A 146 -21.64 -9.50 -31.94
CA ASN A 146 -22.39 -8.25 -31.78
C ASN A 146 -22.74 -8.09 -30.29
N ASP A 147 -21.88 -7.38 -29.56
CA ASP A 147 -22.04 -7.10 -28.14
C ASP A 147 -23.43 -6.54 -27.77
N ARG A 148 -24.11 -5.89 -28.73
CA ARG A 148 -25.48 -5.39 -28.58
C ARG A 148 -26.54 -6.49 -28.39
N VAL A 149 -26.44 -7.60 -29.13
CA VAL A 149 -27.41 -8.71 -29.03
C VAL A 149 -27.22 -9.48 -27.71
N ILE A 150 -25.98 -9.69 -27.31
CA ILE A 150 -25.65 -10.35 -26.03
C ILE A 150 -26.15 -9.52 -24.86
N ASN A 151 -25.94 -8.19 -24.88
CA ASN A 151 -26.42 -7.29 -23.84
C ASN A 151 -27.95 -7.23 -23.76
N GLN A 152 -28.66 -7.23 -24.89
CA GLN A 152 -30.12 -7.27 -24.89
C GLN A 152 -30.68 -8.57 -24.28
N ALA A 153 -30.05 -9.72 -24.53
CA ALA A 153 -30.45 -11.00 -23.92
C ALA A 153 -30.23 -11.00 -22.40
N ARG A 154 -29.12 -10.45 -21.93
CA ARG A 154 -28.82 -10.33 -20.49
C ARG A 154 -29.77 -9.40 -19.77
N ILE A 155 -30.01 -8.22 -20.30
CA ILE A 155 -30.99 -7.25 -19.79
C ILE A 155 -32.40 -7.86 -19.73
N SER A 156 -32.77 -8.68 -20.70
CA SER A 156 -34.05 -9.42 -20.70
C SER A 156 -34.09 -10.47 -19.59
N ALA A 157 -33.00 -11.19 -19.32
CA ALA A 157 -32.91 -12.18 -18.24
C ALA A 157 -33.12 -11.55 -16.87
N ILE A 158 -32.59 -10.35 -16.63
CA ILE A 158 -32.79 -9.59 -15.38
C ILE A 158 -34.29 -9.30 -15.20
N ARG A 159 -34.97 -8.74 -16.21
CA ARG A 159 -36.39 -8.43 -16.13
C ARG A 159 -37.29 -9.66 -15.90
N VAL A 160 -36.97 -10.79 -16.52
CA VAL A 160 -37.72 -12.04 -16.31
C VAL A 160 -37.55 -12.57 -14.88
N ALA A 161 -36.36 -12.54 -14.34
CA ALA A 161 -36.11 -12.91 -12.95
C ALA A 161 -36.84 -12.00 -11.96
N VAL A 162 -36.83 -10.67 -12.16
CA VAL A 162 -37.59 -9.70 -11.36
C VAL A 162 -39.10 -9.97 -11.43
N LYS A 163 -39.63 -10.25 -12.64
CA LYS A 163 -41.05 -10.56 -12.84
C LYS A 163 -41.42 -11.87 -12.15
N TRP A 164 -40.54 -12.87 -12.18
CA TRP A 164 -40.77 -14.11 -11.44
C TRP A 164 -40.90 -13.85 -9.94
N TYR A 165 -39.97 -13.11 -9.33
CA TYR A 165 -40.03 -12.72 -7.92
C TYR A 165 -41.33 -11.94 -7.61
N ALA A 166 -41.66 -10.95 -8.42
CA ALA A 166 -42.86 -10.16 -8.25
C ALA A 166 -44.17 -10.99 -8.27
N ASN A 167 -44.20 -12.10 -9.01
CA ASN A 167 -45.33 -12.99 -9.09
C ASN A 167 -45.30 -14.12 -8.05
N HIS A 168 -44.10 -14.49 -7.56
CA HIS A 168 -43.87 -15.57 -6.61
C HIS A 168 -44.15 -15.16 -5.16
N LEU A 169 -43.65 -14.00 -4.74
CA LEU A 169 -43.75 -13.52 -3.37
C LEU A 169 -45.22 -13.30 -2.89
N PRO A 170 -46.17 -12.78 -3.68
CA PRO A 170 -47.54 -12.59 -3.24
C PRO A 170 -48.33 -13.88 -3.04
N LYS A 171 -47.85 -15.02 -3.48
CA LYS A 171 -48.52 -16.33 -3.32
C LYS A 171 -48.42 -16.88 -1.90
N GLY A 172 -47.51 -16.33 -1.07
CA GLY A 172 -47.38 -16.65 0.36
C GLY A 172 -48.25 -15.67 1.19
N LYS A 173 -48.79 -16.08 2.31
CA LYS A 173 -49.60 -15.37 3.30
C LYS A 173 -50.59 -14.30 2.80
N LYS A 174 -51.85 -14.51 3.08
CA LYS A 174 -52.89 -13.46 3.03
C LYS A 174 -52.45 -12.25 3.91
N GLY A 175 -52.03 -11.15 3.25
CA GLY A 175 -51.83 -9.86 3.92
C GLY A 175 -50.39 -9.28 3.84
N SER A 176 -49.38 -9.95 3.32
CA SER A 176 -48.06 -9.31 3.15
C SER A 176 -47.93 -8.65 1.77
N SER A 177 -47.92 -7.34 1.73
CA SER A 177 -47.72 -6.55 0.50
C SER A 177 -46.25 -6.45 0.08
N LEU A 178 -45.49 -7.53 0.25
CA LEU A 178 -44.08 -7.57 -0.12
C LEU A 178 -43.88 -7.47 -1.63
N THR A 179 -43.01 -6.59 -2.08
CA THR A 179 -42.74 -6.35 -3.51
C THR A 179 -41.24 -6.45 -3.84
N VAL A 180 -40.92 -6.28 -5.12
CA VAL A 180 -39.55 -6.23 -5.60
C VAL A 180 -39.34 -4.99 -6.43
N VAL A 181 -38.23 -4.27 -6.22
CA VAL A 181 -37.86 -3.07 -6.97
C VAL A 181 -36.53 -3.35 -7.71
N MET A 182 -36.59 -3.20 -9.02
CA MET A 182 -35.39 -3.25 -9.85
C MET A 182 -34.66 -1.92 -9.80
N LEU A 183 -33.34 -1.96 -9.52
CA LEU A 183 -32.46 -0.79 -9.61
C LEU A 183 -31.67 -0.84 -10.93
N SER A 184 -31.77 0.21 -11.74
CA SER A 184 -31.03 0.34 -12.99
C SER A 184 -30.85 1.80 -13.35
N ASP A 185 -29.64 2.22 -13.70
CA ASP A 185 -29.36 3.58 -14.19
C ASP A 185 -29.50 3.70 -15.72
N ASP A 186 -29.68 2.58 -16.42
CA ASP A 186 -30.00 2.56 -17.85
C ASP A 186 -31.46 3.01 -18.07
N ARG A 187 -31.63 4.14 -18.74
CA ARG A 187 -32.95 4.74 -19.05
C ARG A 187 -33.79 3.82 -19.91
N ASP A 188 -33.20 3.24 -20.97
CA ASP A 188 -33.92 2.34 -21.88
C ASP A 188 -34.38 1.07 -21.16
N ASN A 189 -33.58 0.53 -20.27
CA ASN A 189 -33.93 -0.62 -19.45
C ASN A 189 -35.07 -0.29 -18.48
N ARG A 190 -35.06 0.90 -17.84
CA ARG A 190 -36.16 1.35 -16.97
C ARG A 190 -37.47 1.55 -17.73
N GLU A 191 -37.44 2.11 -18.95
CA GLU A 191 -38.65 2.28 -19.78
C GLU A 191 -39.23 0.95 -20.19
N LYS A 192 -38.39 -0.02 -20.59
CA LYS A 192 -38.82 -1.39 -20.90
C LYS A 192 -39.30 -2.15 -19.67
N ALA A 193 -38.75 -1.92 -18.50
CA ALA A 193 -39.22 -2.50 -17.24
C ALA A 193 -40.62 -1.94 -16.86
N LYS A 194 -40.82 -0.62 -16.99
CA LYS A 194 -42.13 0.03 -16.75
C LYS A 194 -43.22 -0.49 -17.70
N SER A 195 -42.90 -0.65 -18.99
CA SER A 195 -43.85 -1.23 -19.96
C SER A 195 -44.18 -2.71 -19.67
N ALA A 196 -43.31 -3.44 -18.97
CA ALA A 196 -43.54 -4.79 -18.48
C ALA A 196 -44.21 -4.88 -17.09
N ALA A 197 -44.71 -3.73 -16.55
CA ALA A 197 -45.29 -3.59 -15.22
C ALA A 197 -44.33 -3.98 -14.05
N ILE A 198 -43.01 -3.81 -14.23
CA ILE A 198 -42.01 -4.03 -13.22
C ILE A 198 -41.73 -2.70 -12.49
N LYS A 199 -41.77 -2.73 -11.15
CA LYS A 199 -41.35 -1.58 -10.33
C LYS A 199 -39.86 -1.38 -10.50
N CYS A 200 -39.42 -0.20 -10.96
CA CYS A 200 -38.01 0.10 -11.18
C CYS A 200 -37.69 1.55 -10.84
N SER A 201 -36.46 1.78 -10.37
CA SER A 201 -35.92 3.09 -9.99
C SER A 201 -34.51 3.25 -10.49
N SER A 202 -34.02 4.48 -10.67
CA SER A 202 -32.61 4.76 -10.66
C SER A 202 -32.05 4.63 -9.23
N VAL A 203 -30.76 4.46 -9.08
CA VAL A 203 -30.13 4.45 -7.75
C VAL A 203 -30.37 5.77 -7.05
N ARG A 204 -30.24 6.89 -7.77
CA ARG A 204 -30.50 8.24 -7.25
C ARG A 204 -31.92 8.39 -6.72
N ASP A 205 -32.94 8.10 -7.55
CA ASP A 205 -34.35 8.28 -7.15
C ASP A 205 -34.71 7.38 -5.96
N TYR A 206 -34.07 6.21 -5.86
CA TYR A 206 -34.23 5.31 -4.72
C TYR A 206 -33.61 5.89 -3.45
N VAL A 207 -32.36 6.41 -3.53
CA VAL A 207 -31.65 7.01 -2.41
C VAL A 207 -32.35 8.29 -1.91
N VAL A 208 -32.89 9.13 -2.81
CA VAL A 208 -33.69 10.29 -2.43
C VAL A 208 -34.88 9.90 -1.54
N GLY A 209 -35.44 8.73 -1.74
CA GLY A 209 -36.51 8.19 -0.91
C GLY A 209 -36.07 7.72 0.49
N LEU A 210 -34.78 7.68 0.78
CA LEU A 210 -34.18 7.30 2.07
C LEU A 210 -33.85 8.57 2.88
N THR A 211 -34.85 9.19 3.50
CA THR A 211 -34.73 10.50 4.15
C THR A 211 -33.91 10.52 5.43
N ASP A 212 -33.60 9.37 6.01
CA ASP A 212 -32.88 9.19 7.25
C ASP A 212 -31.36 8.95 7.06
N THR A 213 -30.87 8.94 5.81
CA THR A 213 -29.46 8.70 5.48
C THR A 213 -28.99 9.69 4.41
N PRO A 214 -28.77 10.98 4.77
CA PRO A 214 -28.33 12.01 3.83
C PRO A 214 -26.97 11.73 3.21
N GLU A 215 -26.08 10.98 3.88
CA GLU A 215 -24.79 10.55 3.37
C GLU A 215 -24.88 9.75 2.07
N LEU A 216 -25.92 8.94 1.89
CA LEU A 216 -26.12 8.19 0.65
C LEU A 216 -26.36 9.09 -0.57
N MET A 217 -26.93 10.29 -0.36
CA MET A 217 -27.11 11.27 -1.43
C MET A 217 -25.79 11.85 -1.92
N ASP A 218 -24.86 12.08 -0.99
CA ASP A 218 -23.55 12.61 -1.32
C ASP A 218 -22.66 11.55 -2.03
N MET A 219 -23.00 10.26 -1.87
CA MET A 219 -22.34 9.14 -2.56
C MET A 219 -22.89 8.90 -3.99
N VAL A 220 -24.04 9.47 -4.34
CA VAL A 220 -24.64 9.26 -5.67
C VAL A 220 -24.05 10.20 -6.69
N VAL A 221 -23.24 9.65 -7.58
CA VAL A 221 -22.69 10.38 -8.73
C VAL A 221 -23.72 10.50 -9.83
N THR A 222 -23.93 11.71 -10.34
CA THR A 222 -24.79 11.94 -11.50
C THR A 222 -23.95 12.19 -12.76
N ALA A 223 -23.96 11.24 -13.68
CA ALA A 223 -23.33 11.39 -15.00
C ALA A 223 -23.89 12.63 -15.74
N GLN A 224 -25.14 13.04 -15.46
CA GLN A 224 -25.74 14.26 -16.02
C GLN A 224 -25.12 15.53 -15.44
N GLU A 225 -24.79 15.58 -14.16
CA GLU A 225 -24.18 16.77 -13.54
C GLU A 225 -22.74 16.97 -14.00
N ALA A 226 -22.01 15.89 -14.26
CA ALA A 226 -20.69 15.97 -14.90
C ALA A 226 -20.80 16.56 -16.33
N ASN A 227 -21.82 16.14 -17.10
CA ASN A 227 -22.10 16.65 -18.44
C ASN A 227 -22.67 18.08 -18.43
N GLU A 228 -23.49 18.44 -17.45
CA GLU A 228 -24.04 19.80 -17.29
C GLU A 228 -22.98 20.79 -16.79
N ALA A 229 -22.07 20.37 -15.92
CA ALA A 229 -20.91 21.16 -15.53
C ALA A 229 -19.99 21.41 -16.75
N GLN A 230 -19.92 20.45 -17.65
CA GLN A 230 -19.19 20.58 -18.93
C GLN A 230 -19.89 21.51 -19.91
N ALA A 231 -21.23 21.56 -19.88
CA ALA A 231 -22.03 22.40 -20.77
C ALA A 231 -22.20 23.86 -20.28
N LYS A 232 -22.11 24.11 -18.98
CA LYS A 232 -22.30 25.44 -18.35
C LYS A 232 -21.01 26.22 -18.15
N ALA A 233 -19.85 25.63 -18.36
CA ALA A 233 -18.60 26.34 -18.25
C ALA A 233 -18.36 27.18 -19.54
N ASP A 234 -18.31 28.49 -19.37
CA ASP A 234 -17.97 29.43 -20.42
C ASP A 234 -16.68 29.02 -21.15
N GLY A 235 -16.82 28.48 -22.29
CA GLY A 235 -15.98 28.41 -23.49
C GLY A 235 -14.45 28.39 -23.44
N LYS A 236 -13.80 28.44 -22.31
CA LYS A 236 -12.33 28.44 -22.21
C LYS A 236 -11.80 27.06 -21.88
N VAL A 237 -11.28 26.37 -22.89
CA VAL A 237 -10.60 25.08 -22.71
C VAL A 237 -9.30 25.32 -21.92
N THR A 238 -9.18 24.66 -20.75
CA THR A 238 -8.01 24.80 -19.86
C THR A 238 -6.92 23.78 -20.22
N TYR A 239 -7.32 22.56 -20.64
CA TYR A 239 -6.43 21.45 -20.95
C TYR A 239 -6.61 20.94 -22.38
N GLU A 240 -5.53 20.44 -22.97
CA GLU A 240 -5.57 19.75 -24.27
C GLU A 240 -6.36 18.43 -24.16
N GLU A 241 -7.05 18.04 -25.22
CA GLU A 241 -7.68 16.73 -25.29
C GLU A 241 -6.64 15.61 -25.38
N HIS A 242 -6.91 14.50 -24.69
CA HIS A 242 -6.04 13.33 -24.75
C HIS A 242 -6.15 12.65 -26.12
N MET A 243 -5.02 12.18 -26.62
CA MET A 243 -4.99 11.35 -27.82
C MET A 243 -5.78 10.06 -27.62
N THR A 244 -6.38 9.55 -28.70
CA THR A 244 -7.06 8.26 -28.69
C THR A 244 -6.06 7.12 -28.47
N GLN A 245 -6.53 5.99 -27.92
CA GLN A 245 -5.68 4.80 -27.70
C GLN A 245 -4.97 4.31 -28.97
N LEU A 246 -5.63 4.46 -30.14
CA LEU A 246 -5.04 4.09 -31.44
C LEU A 246 -3.87 5.03 -31.80
N GLN A 247 -4.02 6.33 -31.58
CA GLN A 247 -2.97 7.32 -31.83
C GLN A 247 -1.78 7.10 -30.89
N ILE A 248 -2.04 6.86 -29.61
CA ILE A 248 -1.00 6.54 -28.62
C ILE A 248 -0.24 5.27 -29.02
N THR A 249 -0.94 4.18 -29.35
CA THR A 249 -0.31 2.91 -29.74
C THR A 249 0.55 3.06 -30.98
N ASN A 250 0.07 3.80 -31.99
CA ASN A 250 0.83 4.08 -33.21
C ASN A 250 2.04 4.99 -32.92
N GLY A 251 1.86 6.00 -32.07
CA GLY A 251 2.94 6.92 -31.65
C GLY A 251 4.07 6.20 -30.92
N ILE A 252 3.74 5.24 -30.04
CA ILE A 252 4.71 4.40 -29.31
C ILE A 252 5.47 3.50 -30.31
N LYS A 253 4.77 2.84 -31.23
CA LYS A 253 5.41 2.00 -32.27
C LYS A 253 6.36 2.79 -33.19
N ASN A 254 6.03 4.04 -33.45
CA ASN A 254 6.85 4.92 -34.31
C ASN A 254 7.95 5.68 -33.54
N GLY A 255 8.07 5.45 -32.22
CA GLY A 255 9.06 6.09 -31.36
C GLY A 255 8.86 7.59 -31.09
N LYS A 256 7.69 8.16 -31.48
CA LYS A 256 7.34 9.57 -31.23
C LYS A 256 6.78 9.79 -29.83
N ILE A 257 6.15 8.77 -29.25
CA ILE A 257 5.53 8.81 -27.93
C ILE A 257 6.21 7.75 -27.06
N SER A 258 6.54 8.13 -25.84
CA SER A 258 7.02 7.22 -24.81
C SER A 258 5.95 6.98 -23.75
N GLN A 259 6.01 5.86 -23.05
CA GLN A 259 5.09 5.56 -21.95
C GLN A 259 5.85 5.31 -20.65
N GLY A 260 5.25 5.70 -19.54
CA GLY A 260 5.80 5.46 -18.21
C GLY A 260 4.83 5.86 -17.11
N THR A 261 5.24 5.64 -15.86
CA THR A 261 4.46 6.04 -14.69
C THR A 261 4.80 7.47 -14.31
N LEU A 262 3.78 8.31 -14.12
CA LEU A 262 3.95 9.67 -13.64
C LEU A 262 4.31 9.65 -12.15
N THR A 263 5.44 10.23 -11.79
CA THR A 263 5.91 10.38 -10.41
C THR A 263 6.00 11.86 -10.07
N VAL A 264 5.05 12.34 -9.25
CA VAL A 264 4.98 13.74 -8.81
C VAL A 264 5.95 13.96 -7.65
N SER A 265 6.62 15.10 -7.62
CA SER A 265 7.56 15.48 -6.55
C SER A 265 6.85 15.63 -5.19
N ASN A 266 7.47 15.14 -4.12
CA ASN A 266 6.96 15.32 -2.76
C ASN A 266 7.06 16.76 -2.26
N HIS A 267 7.96 17.55 -2.86
CA HIS A 267 8.26 18.92 -2.43
C HIS A 267 7.60 19.97 -3.33
N ASN A 268 7.22 19.57 -4.56
CA ASN A 268 6.62 20.48 -5.53
C ASN A 268 5.60 19.72 -6.39
N TYR A 269 4.32 19.88 -6.11
CA TYR A 269 3.23 19.19 -6.82
C TYR A 269 3.05 19.65 -8.30
N LEU A 270 3.75 20.71 -8.69
CA LEU A 270 3.78 21.19 -10.09
C LEU A 270 4.90 20.53 -10.92
N GLU A 271 5.70 19.67 -10.31
CA GLU A 271 6.79 18.97 -10.95
C GLU A 271 6.58 17.46 -10.88
N ALA A 272 6.79 16.80 -12.00
CA ALA A 272 6.73 15.34 -12.07
C ALA A 272 7.82 14.81 -13.00
N THR A 273 8.10 13.53 -12.88
CA THR A 273 9.01 12.79 -13.76
C THR A 273 8.32 11.55 -14.32
N VAL A 274 8.70 11.17 -15.53
CA VAL A 274 8.30 9.93 -16.17
C VAL A 274 9.56 9.23 -16.67
N MET A 275 9.83 8.02 -16.17
CA MET A 275 10.92 7.20 -16.67
C MET A 275 10.54 6.65 -18.05
N ALA A 276 11.25 7.05 -19.09
CA ALA A 276 10.94 6.71 -20.48
C ALA A 276 12.20 6.50 -21.32
N ASN A 277 12.05 5.80 -22.43
CA ASN A 277 13.13 5.64 -23.40
C ASN A 277 13.19 6.88 -24.30
N VAL A 278 14.29 7.63 -24.19
CA VAL A 278 14.57 8.82 -25.01
C VAL A 278 15.90 8.57 -25.75
N GLU A 279 15.87 8.64 -27.08
CA GLU A 279 17.05 8.42 -27.93
C GLU A 279 17.78 7.08 -27.66
N GLY A 280 17.03 6.02 -27.30
CA GLY A 280 17.58 4.68 -27.00
C GLY A 280 18.10 4.49 -25.57
N LYS A 281 18.03 5.50 -24.71
CA LYS A 281 18.39 5.43 -23.30
C LYS A 281 17.17 5.58 -22.41
N VAL A 282 17.07 4.75 -21.38
CA VAL A 282 16.03 4.89 -20.34
C VAL A 282 16.48 5.97 -19.37
N GLN A 283 15.75 7.08 -19.32
CA GLN A 283 16.05 8.22 -18.46
C GLN A 283 14.79 8.93 -18.01
N ASN A 284 14.91 9.78 -17.00
CA ASN A 284 13.80 10.57 -16.50
C ASN A 284 13.48 11.72 -17.45
N VAL A 285 12.21 11.82 -17.85
CA VAL A 285 11.65 12.95 -18.60
C VAL A 285 10.89 13.83 -17.61
N TYR A 286 11.22 15.11 -17.60
CA TYR A 286 10.68 16.10 -16.67
C TYR A 286 9.38 16.69 -17.19
N ILE A 287 8.35 16.73 -16.34
CA ILE A 287 7.02 17.28 -16.69
C ILE A 287 6.75 18.45 -15.73
N VAL A 288 6.67 19.67 -16.26
CA VAL A 288 6.57 20.89 -15.46
C VAL A 288 5.24 21.58 -15.70
N GLY A 289 4.52 21.84 -14.60
CA GLY A 289 3.27 22.58 -14.59
C GLY A 289 2.05 21.75 -14.97
N ARG A 290 0.89 22.18 -14.49
CA ARG A 290 -0.40 21.46 -14.65
C ARG A 290 -0.81 21.27 -16.11
N LYS A 291 -0.46 22.22 -17.00
CA LYS A 291 -0.77 22.10 -18.43
C LYS A 291 -0.05 20.92 -19.07
N HIS A 292 1.24 20.74 -18.76
CA HIS A 292 2.01 19.61 -19.28
C HIS A 292 1.65 18.28 -18.59
N MET A 293 1.22 18.30 -17.32
CA MET A 293 0.66 17.11 -16.64
C MET A 293 -0.70 16.70 -17.23
N ASN A 294 -1.43 17.62 -17.86
CA ASN A 294 -2.67 17.39 -18.62
C ASN A 294 -3.65 16.43 -17.93
N ARG A 295 -4.14 16.79 -16.74
CA ARG A 295 -5.12 16.01 -15.97
C ARG A 295 -4.66 14.60 -15.53
N SER A 296 -3.37 14.34 -15.50
CA SER A 296 -2.79 13.14 -14.89
C SER A 296 -2.40 13.41 -13.43
N ILE A 297 -2.43 12.38 -12.61
CA ILE A 297 -2.09 12.43 -11.19
C ILE A 297 -1.01 11.41 -10.84
N GLN A 298 -0.49 11.51 -9.62
CA GLN A 298 0.50 10.58 -9.09
C GLN A 298 0.14 9.12 -9.35
N GLY A 299 1.05 8.39 -10.00
CA GLY A 299 0.92 6.95 -10.25
C GLY A 299 0.23 6.57 -11.55
N ASP A 300 -0.40 7.52 -12.28
CA ASP A 300 -1.00 7.24 -13.58
C ASP A 300 0.04 6.73 -14.59
N ILE A 301 -0.34 5.76 -15.41
CA ILE A 301 0.48 5.36 -16.56
C ILE A 301 0.12 6.26 -17.73
N VAL A 302 1.08 7.07 -18.16
CA VAL A 302 0.88 8.14 -19.14
C VAL A 302 1.64 7.90 -20.42
N ALA A 303 1.11 8.45 -21.51
CA ALA A 303 1.79 8.64 -22.78
C ALA A 303 2.36 10.05 -22.82
N ILE A 304 3.65 10.19 -23.07
CA ILE A 304 4.35 11.47 -23.12
C ILE A 304 4.98 11.74 -24.48
N GLU A 305 4.97 12.99 -24.87
CA GLU A 305 5.73 13.53 -25.99
C GLU A 305 6.91 14.32 -25.43
N VAL A 306 8.13 13.99 -25.86
CA VAL A 306 9.34 14.73 -25.47
C VAL A 306 9.42 15.99 -26.28
N LEU A 307 9.61 17.11 -25.62
CA LEU A 307 9.73 18.43 -26.26
C LEU A 307 11.10 18.59 -27.00
N PRO A 308 11.20 19.50 -27.96
CA PRO A 308 12.48 19.82 -28.57
C PRO A 308 13.54 20.25 -27.56
N LYS A 309 14.82 19.98 -27.84
CA LYS A 309 15.94 20.32 -26.95
C LYS A 309 16.01 21.79 -26.53
N SER A 310 15.49 22.70 -27.38
CA SER A 310 15.37 24.13 -27.09
C SER A 310 14.37 24.47 -25.97
N GLU A 311 13.47 23.53 -25.63
CA GLU A 311 12.44 23.69 -24.62
C GLU A 311 12.72 22.85 -23.35
N TRP A 312 13.87 22.17 -23.29
CA TRP A 312 14.27 21.41 -22.11
C TRP A 312 14.55 22.36 -20.95
N LYS A 313 14.11 21.98 -19.77
CA LYS A 313 14.23 22.77 -18.55
C LYS A 313 15.22 22.13 -17.59
N THR A 314 15.86 22.97 -16.78
CA THR A 314 16.63 22.54 -15.63
C THR A 314 15.68 22.24 -14.47
N THR A 315 16.01 21.28 -13.59
CA THR A 315 15.25 21.04 -12.36
C THR A 315 15.37 22.26 -11.45
N ALA A 316 14.24 22.91 -11.17
CA ALA A 316 14.22 23.94 -10.16
C ALA A 316 14.12 23.23 -8.80
N SER A 317 15.18 23.09 -8.03
CA SER A 317 15.16 22.53 -6.67
C SER A 317 14.44 23.47 -5.70
N VAL A 318 13.16 23.77 -5.97
CA VAL A 318 12.31 24.67 -5.16
C VAL A 318 11.27 23.83 -4.45
N ALA A 319 11.20 23.94 -3.13
CA ALA A 319 10.11 23.35 -2.33
C ALA A 319 8.96 24.38 -2.22
N ILE A 320 7.72 23.90 -2.28
CA ILE A 320 6.52 24.73 -2.05
C ILE A 320 6.08 24.55 -0.59
N GLU A 321 5.99 25.64 0.14
CA GLU A 321 5.66 25.63 1.57
C GLU A 321 4.17 25.37 1.83
N GLU A 322 3.29 26.07 1.11
CA GLU A 322 1.83 25.94 1.22
C GLU A 322 1.16 25.76 -0.13
N GLU A 323 0.03 25.06 -0.14
CA GLU A 323 -0.87 25.04 -1.29
C GLU A 323 -1.59 26.40 -1.31
N GLU A 324 -1.23 27.30 -2.23
CA GLU A 324 -1.99 28.52 -2.47
C GLU A 324 -3.44 28.19 -2.79
N ASP A 325 -4.39 29.02 -2.31
CA ASP A 325 -5.82 28.87 -2.58
C ASP A 325 -6.09 29.03 -4.08
N GLU A 326 -6.12 27.90 -4.79
CA GLU A 326 -6.26 27.83 -6.25
C GLU A 326 -7.60 28.37 -6.79
N VAL A 327 -8.54 28.69 -5.89
CA VAL A 327 -9.90 29.06 -6.25
C VAL A 327 -10.04 30.56 -6.49
N ASP A 328 -9.24 31.38 -5.84
CA ASP A 328 -9.39 32.85 -5.91
C ASP A 328 -8.42 33.55 -6.89
N ASN A 329 -7.42 32.85 -7.42
CA ASN A 329 -6.42 33.46 -8.26
C ASN A 329 -6.57 33.03 -9.73
N LYS A 330 -7.53 33.63 -10.45
CA LYS A 330 -7.50 33.67 -11.94
C LYS A 330 -6.21 34.30 -12.44
N GLU A 331 -5.51 35.08 -11.62
CA GLU A 331 -4.23 35.72 -11.91
C GLU A 331 -3.02 34.86 -11.52
N ALA A 332 -3.04 34.12 -10.39
CA ALA A 332 -1.96 33.22 -10.01
C ALA A 332 -1.82 32.01 -10.97
N ALA A 333 -2.92 31.50 -11.53
CA ALA A 333 -2.84 30.51 -12.62
C ALA A 333 -2.20 31.08 -13.89
N SER A 334 -2.21 32.39 -14.09
CA SER A 334 -1.49 33.06 -15.18
C SER A 334 -0.06 33.44 -14.77
N GLN A 335 0.21 33.73 -13.52
CA GLN A 335 1.54 34.05 -13.00
C GLN A 335 2.41 32.83 -12.75
N ALA A 336 1.87 31.73 -12.20
CA ALA A 336 2.58 30.42 -12.15
C ALA A 336 2.89 29.84 -13.55
N ASN A 337 2.25 30.37 -14.60
CA ASN A 337 2.57 30.07 -16.00
C ASN A 337 3.45 31.14 -16.70
N SER A 338 3.69 32.28 -16.07
CA SER A 338 4.39 33.43 -16.68
C SER A 338 5.67 33.85 -15.95
N GLU A 339 5.94 33.35 -14.76
CA GLU A 339 7.32 33.37 -14.29
C GLU A 339 8.08 32.38 -15.15
N THR A 340 8.50 32.88 -16.31
CA THR A 340 9.65 32.39 -17.02
C THR A 340 10.77 32.35 -15.99
N MET A 341 10.97 31.15 -15.40
CA MET A 341 12.18 30.86 -14.66
C MET A 341 13.31 31.25 -15.61
N GLU A 342 14.07 32.27 -15.27
CA GLU A 342 15.26 32.63 -16.01
C GLU A 342 16.07 31.37 -16.21
N ILE A 343 16.31 31.04 -17.48
CA ILE A 343 17.05 29.86 -17.92
C ILE A 343 18.46 30.07 -17.42
N ASP A 344 18.84 29.32 -16.44
CA ASP A 344 20.20 29.35 -15.92
C ASP A 344 21.04 28.42 -16.80
N ASP A 345 21.89 29.02 -17.62
CA ASP A 345 22.72 28.35 -18.67
C ASP A 345 23.77 27.38 -18.07
N ALA A 346 23.85 27.24 -16.73
CA ALA A 346 24.94 26.53 -16.03
C ALA A 346 24.64 25.06 -15.69
N LEU A 347 23.39 24.61 -15.69
CA LEU A 347 23.06 23.20 -15.48
C LEU A 347 22.64 22.51 -16.78
N PRO A 348 22.98 21.22 -16.98
CA PRO A 348 22.52 20.51 -18.17
C PRO A 348 20.99 20.42 -18.16
N ALA A 349 20.37 20.93 -19.23
CA ALA A 349 18.94 20.83 -19.43
C ALA A 349 18.53 19.35 -19.48
N MET A 350 17.52 18.98 -18.72
CA MET A 350 16.97 17.62 -18.72
C MET A 350 15.90 17.45 -19.80
N PRO A 351 15.73 16.23 -20.36
CA PRO A 351 14.61 15.96 -21.24
C PRO A 351 13.30 16.37 -20.60
N THR A 352 12.61 17.30 -21.25
CA THR A 352 11.31 17.81 -20.78
C THR A 352 10.23 17.32 -21.73
N GLY A 353 9.05 17.01 -21.21
CA GLY A 353 7.94 16.47 -22.00
C GLY A 353 6.58 16.97 -21.54
N LYS A 354 5.55 16.57 -22.28
CA LYS A 354 4.14 16.79 -21.92
C LYS A 354 3.35 15.51 -22.02
N VAL A 355 2.33 15.37 -21.16
CA VAL A 355 1.39 14.25 -21.19
C VAL A 355 0.38 14.47 -22.32
N VAL A 356 0.37 13.57 -23.29
CA VAL A 356 -0.55 13.58 -24.43
C VAL A 356 -1.74 12.63 -24.25
N GLY A 357 -1.70 11.79 -23.24
CA GLY A 357 -2.82 10.93 -22.88
C GLY A 357 -2.52 10.03 -21.67
N ILE A 358 -3.60 9.52 -21.04
CA ILE A 358 -3.50 8.59 -19.93
C ILE A 358 -3.83 7.20 -20.47
N ILE A 359 -2.86 6.28 -20.35
CA ILE A 359 -3.00 4.88 -20.78
C ILE A 359 -3.81 4.11 -19.74
N ARG A 360 -3.48 4.31 -18.44
CA ARG A 360 -4.16 3.66 -17.32
C ARG A 360 -4.23 4.60 -16.13
N LYS A 361 -5.44 4.93 -15.72
CA LYS A 361 -5.70 5.67 -14.49
C LYS A 361 -5.43 4.79 -13.28
N LYS A 362 -4.76 5.35 -12.27
CA LYS A 362 -4.50 4.74 -10.96
C LYS A 362 -5.26 5.45 -9.84
N TRP A 363 -6.41 6.03 -10.19
CA TRP A 363 -7.27 6.71 -9.24
C TRP A 363 -7.79 5.73 -8.19
N ARG A 364 -7.77 6.16 -6.96
CA ARG A 364 -8.23 5.43 -5.79
C ARG A 364 -9.03 6.36 -4.89
N PRO A 365 -9.72 5.89 -3.87
CA PRO A 365 -10.21 6.74 -2.79
C PRO A 365 -9.04 7.42 -2.07
N TYR A 366 -9.18 8.72 -1.78
CA TYR A 366 -8.17 9.54 -1.10
C TYR A 366 -8.69 10.01 0.24
N CYS A 367 -7.84 9.96 1.27
CA CYS A 367 -8.13 10.51 2.57
C CYS A 367 -7.75 12.00 2.63
N GLY A 368 -8.51 12.79 3.38
CA GLY A 368 -8.24 14.21 3.50
C GLY A 368 -9.31 14.94 4.31
N TYR A 369 -9.47 16.22 4.03
CA TYR A 369 -10.39 17.11 4.73
C TYR A 369 -10.99 18.16 3.80
N ILE A 370 -12.07 18.80 4.22
CA ILE A 370 -12.69 19.91 3.49
C ILE A 370 -12.02 21.21 3.93
N ALA A 371 -11.57 22.02 2.95
CA ALA A 371 -11.05 23.35 3.19
C ALA A 371 -12.13 24.25 3.79
N LYS A 372 -11.92 24.77 5.01
CA LYS A 372 -12.91 25.59 5.74
C LYS A 372 -13.36 26.81 4.95
N LYS A 373 -12.43 27.43 4.22
CA LYS A 373 -12.73 28.61 3.36
C LYS A 373 -13.73 28.30 2.23
N SER A 374 -13.89 27.03 1.85
CA SER A 374 -14.82 26.61 0.79
C SER A 374 -16.24 26.33 1.29
N ILE A 375 -16.48 26.38 2.60
CA ILE A 375 -17.77 26.11 3.21
C ILE A 375 -18.54 27.45 3.29
N HIS A 376 -19.72 27.48 2.70
CA HIS A 376 -20.56 28.67 2.66
C HIS A 376 -21.90 28.45 3.41
N GLY A 377 -22.49 29.53 3.91
CA GLY A 377 -23.78 29.49 4.62
C GLY A 377 -23.66 29.30 6.13
N SER A 378 -24.79 29.27 6.83
CA SER A 378 -24.89 29.08 8.27
C SER A 378 -24.90 27.61 8.65
N GLU A 379 -24.43 27.27 9.85
CA GLU A 379 -24.58 25.96 10.45
C GLU A 379 -26.05 25.50 10.43
N GLY A 380 -26.30 24.26 10.02
CA GLY A 380 -27.64 23.68 9.89
C GLY A 380 -28.30 23.84 8.52
N SER A 381 -27.69 24.51 7.55
CA SER A 381 -28.19 24.56 6.18
C SER A 381 -27.98 23.22 5.48
N ALA A 382 -29.08 22.55 5.13
CA ALA A 382 -29.04 21.31 4.30
C ALA A 382 -28.92 21.59 2.79
N ALA A 383 -28.57 22.83 2.40
CA ALA A 383 -28.37 23.16 0.99
C ALA A 383 -27.12 22.48 0.44
N SER A 384 -27.26 21.80 -0.70
CA SER A 384 -26.12 21.19 -1.41
C SER A 384 -25.17 22.27 -1.93
N GLN A 385 -23.90 22.19 -1.55
CA GLN A 385 -22.86 23.13 -1.94
C GLN A 385 -21.61 22.41 -2.52
N ASN A 386 -20.88 23.14 -3.35
CA ASN A 386 -19.60 22.68 -3.86
C ASN A 386 -18.51 23.10 -2.87
N VAL A 387 -17.74 22.16 -2.40
CA VAL A 387 -16.60 22.39 -1.49
C VAL A 387 -15.32 21.82 -2.05
N ILE A 388 -14.21 22.31 -1.55
CA ILE A 388 -12.87 21.85 -1.95
C ILE A 388 -12.37 20.84 -0.91
N PHE A 389 -12.13 19.64 -1.38
CA PHE A 389 -11.45 18.60 -0.60
C PHE A 389 -9.95 18.65 -0.86
N ARG A 390 -9.15 18.60 0.20
CA ARG A 390 -7.69 18.52 0.15
C ARG A 390 -7.23 17.14 0.62
N ALA A 391 -6.54 16.42 -0.26
CA ALA A 391 -5.99 15.11 0.07
C ALA A 391 -4.81 15.23 1.05
N MET A 392 -4.61 14.23 1.91
CA MET A 392 -3.43 14.17 2.79
C MET A 392 -2.14 14.04 1.99
N ASP A 393 -2.15 13.26 0.91
CA ASP A 393 -1.05 13.18 -0.05
C ASP A 393 -0.99 14.45 -0.92
N ARG A 394 0.01 15.30 -0.68
CA ARG A 394 0.20 16.58 -1.38
C ARG A 394 0.42 16.44 -2.89
N ARG A 395 0.77 15.23 -3.37
CA ARG A 395 0.94 14.93 -4.81
C ARG A 395 -0.39 14.84 -5.56
N ILE A 396 -1.50 14.76 -4.82
CA ILE A 396 -2.85 14.69 -5.38
C ILE A 396 -3.44 16.10 -5.39
N PRO A 397 -3.98 16.57 -6.53
CA PRO A 397 -4.59 17.90 -6.60
C PRO A 397 -5.84 17.97 -5.71
N SER A 398 -6.20 19.17 -5.30
CA SER A 398 -7.47 19.43 -4.62
C SER A 398 -8.64 18.93 -5.48
N ILE A 399 -9.68 18.37 -4.86
CA ILE A 399 -10.82 17.75 -5.54
C ILE A 399 -12.08 18.56 -5.21
N LYS A 400 -12.84 18.91 -6.25
CA LYS A 400 -14.14 19.58 -6.06
C LYS A 400 -15.21 18.51 -5.82
N ILE A 401 -15.85 18.57 -4.66
CA ILE A 401 -16.95 17.66 -4.31
C ILE A 401 -18.23 18.45 -4.02
N ARG A 402 -19.36 17.80 -4.17
CA ARG A 402 -20.66 18.36 -3.82
C ARG A 402 -21.23 17.60 -2.64
N THR A 403 -21.60 18.32 -1.58
CA THR A 403 -22.14 17.74 -0.34
C THR A 403 -23.24 18.58 0.27
N THR A 404 -24.18 17.92 0.94
CA THR A 404 -25.22 18.53 1.76
C THR A 404 -24.81 18.67 3.22
N GLN A 405 -23.66 18.06 3.60
CA GLN A 405 -23.19 17.92 4.99
C GLN A 405 -21.91 18.73 5.26
N ALA A 406 -21.63 19.78 4.47
CA ALA A 406 -20.34 20.49 4.53
C ALA A 406 -19.93 20.91 5.95
N HIS A 407 -20.87 21.45 6.76
CA HIS A 407 -20.61 21.86 8.14
C HIS A 407 -20.35 20.69 9.10
N ALA A 408 -21.05 19.55 8.92
CA ALA A 408 -20.84 18.35 9.74
C ALA A 408 -19.51 17.66 9.42
N LEU A 409 -19.05 17.78 8.18
CA LEU A 409 -17.78 17.23 7.72
C LEU A 409 -16.59 18.15 8.02
N ALA A 410 -16.83 19.40 8.43
CA ALA A 410 -15.78 20.33 8.84
C ALA A 410 -15.04 19.79 10.06
N GLY A 411 -13.70 19.73 10.00
CA GLY A 411 -12.88 19.19 11.09
C GLY A 411 -12.79 17.66 11.13
N GLN A 412 -13.42 16.97 10.18
CA GLN A 412 -13.35 15.50 10.06
C GLN A 412 -12.36 15.07 9.00
N ARG A 413 -11.76 13.88 9.18
CA ARG A 413 -11.11 13.13 8.14
C ARG A 413 -12.16 12.38 7.33
N ILE A 414 -12.14 12.58 6.02
CA ILE A 414 -13.09 11.97 5.11
C ILE A 414 -12.37 11.28 3.95
N VAL A 415 -13.04 10.35 3.32
CA VAL A 415 -12.59 9.68 2.11
C VAL A 415 -13.39 10.21 0.93
N VAL A 416 -12.67 10.57 -0.14
CA VAL A 416 -13.23 11.12 -1.39
C VAL A 416 -12.68 10.34 -2.57
N SER A 417 -13.49 10.09 -3.57
CA SER A 417 -13.10 9.46 -4.83
C SER A 417 -13.22 10.44 -5.99
N ILE A 418 -12.26 10.39 -6.93
CA ILE A 418 -12.31 11.18 -8.16
C ILE A 418 -13.20 10.49 -9.19
N ASP A 419 -14.16 11.21 -9.74
CA ASP A 419 -15.08 10.72 -10.76
C ASP A 419 -14.59 11.06 -12.16
N SER A 420 -14.26 12.33 -12.38
CA SER A 420 -13.87 12.84 -13.69
C SER A 420 -12.96 14.07 -13.59
N TRP A 421 -12.25 14.36 -14.64
CA TRP A 421 -11.54 15.63 -14.79
C TRP A 421 -11.79 16.20 -16.17
N PRO A 422 -12.81 17.07 -16.33
CA PRO A 422 -13.14 17.71 -17.60
C PRO A 422 -12.03 18.66 -18.10
N THR A 423 -11.96 18.87 -19.42
CA THR A 423 -10.97 19.75 -20.07
C THR A 423 -11.11 21.22 -19.70
N ASN A 424 -12.30 21.61 -19.27
CA ASN A 424 -12.65 22.98 -18.86
C ASN A 424 -12.63 23.19 -17.34
N SER A 425 -12.23 22.19 -16.55
CA SER A 425 -12.13 22.28 -15.09
C SER A 425 -10.67 22.29 -14.62
N VAL A 426 -10.29 23.27 -13.82
CA VAL A 426 -8.97 23.36 -13.20
C VAL A 426 -8.73 22.20 -12.24
N LEU A 427 -9.77 21.78 -11.51
CA LEU A 427 -9.74 20.71 -10.52
C LEU A 427 -10.53 19.48 -10.96
N PRO A 428 -10.14 18.29 -10.55
CA PRO A 428 -10.96 17.09 -10.73
C PRO A 428 -12.26 17.20 -9.94
N LEU A 429 -13.29 16.52 -10.43
CA LEU A 429 -14.59 16.37 -9.76
C LEU A 429 -14.63 15.03 -9.06
N GLY A 430 -15.19 14.99 -7.86
CA GLY A 430 -15.31 13.77 -7.06
C GLY A 430 -16.53 13.78 -6.16
N HIS A 431 -16.69 12.73 -5.37
CA HIS A 431 -17.77 12.57 -4.40
C HIS A 431 -17.23 12.05 -3.06
N PHE A 432 -18.02 12.32 -2.01
CA PHE A 432 -17.80 11.81 -0.66
C PHE A 432 -18.05 10.29 -0.62
N VAL A 433 -17.18 9.54 0.09
CA VAL A 433 -17.31 8.09 0.28
C VAL A 433 -17.69 7.77 1.72
N LYS A 434 -16.89 8.20 2.70
CA LYS A 434 -17.16 7.96 4.14
C LYS A 434 -16.39 8.94 5.02
N THR A 435 -16.84 9.08 6.26
CA THR A 435 -16.12 9.76 7.34
C THR A 435 -15.27 8.75 8.11
N LEU A 436 -14.07 9.13 8.52
CA LEU A 436 -13.17 8.31 9.34
C LEU A 436 -13.21 8.71 10.82
N GLY A 437 -13.25 10.00 11.12
CA GLY A 437 -13.28 10.55 12.46
C GLY A 437 -12.72 11.96 12.55
N ALA A 438 -12.52 12.46 13.77
CA ALA A 438 -11.99 13.80 13.99
C ALA A 438 -10.53 13.93 13.55
N SER A 439 -10.18 15.07 12.95
CA SER A 439 -8.81 15.38 12.56
C SER A 439 -7.90 15.47 13.80
N GLY A 440 -6.72 14.85 13.75
CA GLY A 440 -5.73 14.84 14.83
C GLY A 440 -5.99 13.82 15.94
N ASP A 441 -7.06 13.04 15.85
CA ASP A 441 -7.27 11.86 16.67
C ASP A 441 -6.34 10.73 16.22
N LYS A 442 -5.67 10.07 17.15
CA LYS A 442 -4.62 9.07 16.87
C LYS A 442 -5.13 7.87 16.06
N GLU A 443 -6.28 7.30 16.44
CA GLU A 443 -6.86 6.16 15.75
C GLU A 443 -7.33 6.55 14.33
N THR A 444 -7.94 7.73 14.21
CA THR A 444 -8.36 8.29 12.92
C THR A 444 -7.17 8.50 11.99
N GLU A 445 -6.08 9.12 12.46
CA GLU A 445 -4.89 9.35 11.64
C GLU A 445 -4.17 8.03 11.31
N THR A 446 -4.25 7.03 12.19
CA THR A 446 -3.75 5.68 11.89
C THR A 446 -4.59 5.00 10.80
N GLU A 447 -5.93 5.11 10.82
CA GLU A 447 -6.77 4.60 9.73
C GLU A 447 -6.48 5.32 8.41
N VAL A 448 -6.27 6.63 8.46
CA VAL A 448 -5.88 7.45 7.29
C VAL A 448 -4.60 6.92 6.65
N LEU A 449 -3.53 6.71 7.43
CA LEU A 449 -2.26 6.22 6.88
C LEU A 449 -2.38 4.81 6.28
N LEU A 450 -3.18 3.92 6.89
CA LEU A 450 -3.39 2.58 6.36
C LEU A 450 -4.13 2.62 5.00
N LEU A 451 -5.16 3.46 4.88
CA LEU A 451 -5.90 3.64 3.63
C LEU A 451 -5.05 4.32 2.55
N GLU A 452 -4.27 5.37 2.91
CA GLU A 452 -3.40 6.08 1.97
C GLU A 452 -2.32 5.16 1.37
N HIS A 453 -1.85 4.20 2.13
CA HIS A 453 -0.85 3.22 1.68
C HIS A 453 -1.45 1.89 1.22
N ASP A 454 -2.77 1.83 0.98
CA ASP A 454 -3.47 0.62 0.50
C ASP A 454 -3.13 -0.64 1.32
N VAL A 455 -3.02 -0.48 2.64
CA VAL A 455 -2.79 -1.59 3.58
C VAL A 455 -4.11 -2.26 3.91
N PRO A 456 -4.28 -3.56 3.64
CA PRO A 456 -5.46 -4.31 4.06
C PRO A 456 -5.43 -4.52 5.57
N PHE A 457 -6.29 -3.82 6.32
CA PHE A 457 -6.34 -3.90 7.79
C PHE A 457 -7.67 -4.44 8.34
N GLN A 458 -8.59 -4.84 7.46
CA GLN A 458 -9.85 -5.46 7.85
C GLN A 458 -9.61 -6.78 8.59
N GLU A 459 -10.51 -7.09 9.52
CA GLU A 459 -10.52 -8.38 10.20
C GLU A 459 -10.68 -9.55 9.21
N PHE A 460 -10.12 -10.70 9.58
CA PHE A 460 -10.26 -11.90 8.77
C PHE A 460 -11.72 -12.39 8.78
N SER A 461 -12.23 -12.71 7.60
CA SER A 461 -13.59 -13.22 7.47
C SER A 461 -13.76 -14.58 8.17
N LYS A 462 -14.98 -14.93 8.59
CA LYS A 462 -15.27 -16.23 9.20
C LYS A 462 -14.82 -17.41 8.34
N ARG A 463 -14.94 -17.30 7.02
CA ARG A 463 -14.53 -18.32 6.07
C ARG A 463 -13.01 -18.57 6.13
N ILE A 464 -12.22 -17.52 6.37
CA ILE A 464 -10.76 -17.63 6.54
C ILE A 464 -10.43 -18.26 7.90
N LEU A 465 -11.15 -17.85 8.95
CA LEU A 465 -10.95 -18.40 10.29
C LEU A 465 -11.38 -19.89 10.41
N GLU A 466 -12.28 -20.36 9.55
CA GLU A 466 -12.67 -21.77 9.44
C GLU A 466 -11.53 -22.66 8.88
N ASP A 467 -10.52 -22.07 8.22
CA ASP A 467 -9.33 -22.78 7.75
C ASP A 467 -8.33 -23.09 8.89
N LEU A 468 -8.51 -22.47 10.07
CA LEU A 468 -7.65 -22.71 11.24
C LEU A 468 -7.90 -24.10 11.84
N PRO A 469 -6.88 -24.70 12.51
CA PRO A 469 -7.06 -25.95 13.24
C PRO A 469 -8.22 -25.88 14.24
N ALA A 470 -9.06 -26.91 14.25
CA ALA A 470 -10.24 -26.97 15.14
C ALA A 470 -9.87 -26.96 16.64
N GLU A 471 -8.68 -27.45 16.97
CA GLU A 471 -8.11 -27.47 18.31
C GLU A 471 -7.73 -26.07 18.82
N GLY A 472 -7.62 -25.10 17.90
CA GLY A 472 -7.21 -23.73 18.20
C GLY A 472 -5.86 -23.67 18.92
N GLU A 473 -5.79 -22.99 20.04
CA GLU A 473 -4.58 -22.85 20.87
C GLU A 473 -4.10 -24.18 21.51
N ASN A 474 -4.98 -25.17 21.59
CA ASN A 474 -4.66 -26.48 22.13
C ASN A 474 -4.02 -27.45 21.14
N TRP A 475 -3.82 -27.00 19.89
CA TRP A 475 -3.11 -27.78 18.88
C TRP A 475 -1.68 -28.07 19.31
N VAL A 476 -1.26 -29.35 19.22
CA VAL A 476 0.07 -29.81 19.64
C VAL A 476 0.74 -30.66 18.57
N VAL A 477 2.06 -30.66 18.58
CA VAL A 477 2.85 -31.59 17.76
C VAL A 477 2.66 -33.02 18.30
N THR A 478 2.43 -33.98 17.41
CA THR A 478 2.28 -35.39 17.72
C THR A 478 3.35 -36.23 17.02
N ASP A 479 3.59 -37.45 17.49
CA ASP A 479 4.54 -38.38 16.86
C ASP A 479 4.16 -38.75 15.42
N GLN A 480 2.88 -38.59 15.04
CA GLN A 480 2.44 -38.77 13.67
C GLN A 480 3.07 -37.77 12.71
N HIS A 481 3.39 -36.55 13.16
CA HIS A 481 4.12 -35.55 12.35
C HIS A 481 5.54 -36.00 12.02
N VAL A 482 6.19 -36.73 12.95
CA VAL A 482 7.52 -37.33 12.68
C VAL A 482 7.41 -38.42 11.62
N GLN A 483 6.45 -39.35 11.81
CA GLN A 483 6.36 -40.55 10.97
C GLN A 483 5.79 -40.26 9.57
N ASN A 484 4.65 -39.57 9.51
CA ASN A 484 3.90 -39.37 8.25
C ASN A 484 4.56 -38.34 7.32
N GLU A 485 5.21 -37.31 7.89
CA GLU A 485 5.81 -36.21 7.10
C GLU A 485 7.34 -36.31 6.98
N ARG A 486 7.92 -37.39 7.49
CA ARG A 486 9.40 -37.63 7.46
C ARG A 486 10.16 -36.43 8.07
N ARG A 487 9.64 -35.82 9.16
CA ARG A 487 10.29 -34.71 9.84
C ARG A 487 11.43 -35.20 10.70
N ARG A 488 12.58 -34.50 10.67
CA ARG A 488 13.67 -34.78 11.62
C ARG A 488 13.30 -34.26 12.99
N ASP A 489 13.60 -35.04 14.02
CA ASP A 489 13.37 -34.68 15.42
C ASP A 489 14.61 -33.98 16.00
N PHE A 490 14.50 -32.67 16.18
CA PHE A 490 15.56 -31.84 16.79
C PHE A 490 15.19 -31.33 18.18
N ARG A 491 14.15 -31.89 18.83
CA ARG A 491 13.72 -31.51 20.18
C ARG A 491 14.80 -31.70 21.25
N HIS A 492 15.77 -32.57 21.01
CA HIS A 492 16.90 -32.86 21.91
C HIS A 492 18.03 -31.81 21.80
N LEU A 493 18.09 -30.99 20.74
CA LEU A 493 19.14 -30.01 20.52
C LEU A 493 18.94 -28.75 21.38
N ASN A 494 20.04 -28.04 21.63
CA ASN A 494 20.03 -26.76 22.29
C ASN A 494 19.70 -25.63 21.27
N VAL A 495 18.42 -25.55 20.91
CA VAL A 495 17.91 -24.51 20.01
C VAL A 495 17.54 -23.28 20.84
N CYS A 496 17.86 -22.08 20.34
CA CYS A 496 17.42 -20.83 20.93
C CYS A 496 17.03 -19.81 19.85
N SER A 497 16.13 -18.89 20.17
CA SER A 497 15.84 -17.71 19.36
C SER A 497 16.49 -16.46 19.98
N ILE A 498 16.76 -15.43 19.15
CA ILE A 498 17.32 -14.14 19.57
C ILE A 498 16.57 -13.04 18.83
N ASP A 499 15.70 -12.31 19.56
CA ASP A 499 14.66 -11.44 18.98
C ASP A 499 14.67 -10.05 19.62
N PRO A 500 13.93 -9.05 19.05
CA PRO A 500 13.68 -7.79 19.73
C PRO A 500 12.88 -7.98 21.02
N PRO A 501 13.04 -7.08 22.02
CA PRO A 501 12.20 -7.12 23.23
C PRO A 501 10.70 -7.06 22.89
N GLY A 502 9.91 -7.95 23.49
CA GLY A 502 8.46 -8.04 23.32
C GLY A 502 8.00 -8.72 22.01
N CYS A 503 8.90 -9.36 21.27
CA CYS A 503 8.56 -10.14 20.09
C CYS A 503 7.67 -11.34 20.48
N THR A 504 6.54 -11.50 19.78
CA THR A 504 5.58 -12.60 19.97
C THR A 504 5.50 -13.54 18.76
N ASP A 505 5.95 -13.08 17.61
CA ASP A 505 6.00 -13.80 16.34
C ASP A 505 7.44 -14.22 16.02
N ILE A 506 7.95 -15.19 16.81
CA ILE A 506 9.32 -15.70 16.68
C ILE A 506 9.38 -16.58 15.44
N ASP A 507 9.98 -16.05 14.36
CA ASP A 507 10.04 -16.70 13.06
C ASP A 507 11.20 -17.65 12.92
N ASP A 508 12.34 -17.39 13.59
CA ASP A 508 13.59 -18.10 13.44
C ASP A 508 14.24 -18.52 14.76
N ALA A 509 14.98 -19.60 14.72
CA ALA A 509 15.77 -20.11 15.82
C ALA A 509 17.06 -20.75 15.31
N LEU A 510 18.09 -20.77 16.16
CA LEU A 510 19.43 -21.20 15.83
C LEU A 510 19.86 -22.35 16.75
N HIS A 511 20.69 -23.25 16.21
CA HIS A 511 21.46 -24.18 17.03
C HIS A 511 22.87 -24.39 16.47
N VAL A 512 23.78 -24.81 17.32
CA VAL A 512 25.10 -25.28 16.94
C VAL A 512 25.51 -26.46 17.82
N ARG A 513 26.18 -27.44 17.22
CA ARG A 513 26.83 -28.53 17.96
C ARG A 513 28.15 -28.92 17.31
N PRO A 514 29.17 -29.34 18.08
CA PRO A 514 30.38 -29.87 17.53
C PRO A 514 30.15 -31.25 16.93
N LEU A 515 30.82 -31.54 15.82
CA LEU A 515 30.87 -32.86 15.18
C LEU A 515 32.14 -33.63 15.52
N PRO A 516 32.15 -34.97 15.45
CA PRO A 516 33.35 -35.78 15.77
C PRO A 516 34.58 -35.49 14.89
N ASN A 517 34.38 -34.90 13.70
CA ASN A 517 35.46 -34.55 12.78
C ASN A 517 36.09 -33.16 13.04
N GLY A 518 35.69 -32.50 14.12
CA GLY A 518 36.17 -31.16 14.49
C GLY A 518 35.43 -30.00 13.83
N ASN A 519 34.44 -30.28 12.96
CA ASN A 519 33.56 -29.29 12.38
C ASN A 519 32.38 -28.98 13.30
N PHE A 520 31.55 -28.02 12.90
CA PHE A 520 30.28 -27.68 13.55
C PHE A 520 29.09 -27.98 12.66
N GLU A 521 28.07 -28.59 13.21
CA GLU A 521 26.71 -28.56 12.64
C GLU A 521 26.04 -27.27 13.11
N VAL A 522 25.63 -26.44 12.17
CA VAL A 522 24.93 -25.19 12.43
C VAL A 522 23.58 -25.27 11.75
N GLY A 523 22.51 -24.92 12.45
CA GLY A 523 21.16 -24.96 11.91
C GLY A 523 20.39 -23.68 12.13
N VAL A 524 19.68 -23.28 11.08
CA VAL A 524 18.64 -22.27 11.11
C VAL A 524 17.30 -22.95 10.95
N HIS A 525 16.38 -22.69 11.85
CA HIS A 525 15.04 -23.24 11.87
C HIS A 525 14.03 -22.12 11.67
N ILE A 526 13.19 -22.23 10.65
CA ILE A 526 12.14 -21.25 10.32
C ILE A 526 10.78 -21.89 10.51
N ALA A 527 9.82 -21.17 11.08
CA ALA A 527 8.45 -21.63 11.30
C ALA A 527 7.83 -22.20 10.00
N ASP A 528 7.29 -23.43 10.05
CA ASP A 528 6.68 -24.08 8.86
C ASP A 528 5.21 -23.68 8.71
N VAL A 529 4.97 -22.46 8.21
CA VAL A 529 3.63 -21.95 7.92
C VAL A 529 2.92 -22.78 6.84
N THR A 530 3.65 -23.46 5.95
CA THR A 530 3.07 -24.28 4.87
C THR A 530 2.36 -25.55 5.38
N TYR A 531 2.55 -25.89 6.63
CA TYR A 531 1.78 -26.94 7.26
C TYR A 531 0.31 -26.54 7.41
N PHE A 532 0.06 -25.29 7.83
CA PHE A 532 -1.28 -24.77 8.10
C PHE A 532 -1.91 -24.12 6.86
N VAL A 533 -1.16 -23.33 6.11
CA VAL A 533 -1.65 -22.62 4.93
C VAL A 533 -1.43 -23.47 3.68
N LYS A 534 -2.49 -24.14 3.24
CA LYS A 534 -2.44 -25.02 2.05
C LYS A 534 -2.78 -24.24 0.78
N PRO A 535 -2.24 -24.63 -0.40
CA PRO A 535 -2.58 -24.00 -1.66
C PRO A 535 -4.09 -24.01 -1.97
N GLY A 536 -4.62 -22.84 -2.39
CA GLY A 536 -6.00 -22.70 -2.83
C GLY A 536 -7.05 -22.64 -1.71
N MET A 537 -6.65 -22.58 -0.45
CA MET A 537 -7.56 -22.28 0.68
C MET A 537 -7.88 -20.77 0.71
N PRO A 538 -9.05 -20.36 1.25
CA PRO A 538 -9.39 -18.96 1.46
C PRO A 538 -8.30 -18.16 2.20
N MET A 539 -7.64 -18.77 3.19
CA MET A 539 -6.52 -18.18 3.92
C MET A 539 -5.30 -17.95 3.02
N ASP A 540 -5.02 -18.84 2.07
CA ASP A 540 -3.92 -18.69 1.10
C ASP A 540 -4.15 -17.51 0.16
N ASP A 541 -5.39 -17.37 -0.34
CA ASP A 541 -5.78 -16.25 -1.21
C ASP A 541 -5.68 -14.90 -0.47
N GLU A 542 -6.11 -14.86 0.80
CA GLU A 542 -6.01 -13.67 1.64
C GLU A 542 -4.56 -13.32 1.95
N ALA A 543 -3.74 -14.30 2.34
CA ALA A 543 -2.32 -14.12 2.58
C ALA A 543 -1.58 -13.60 1.34
N ALA A 544 -1.88 -14.16 0.16
CA ALA A 544 -1.33 -13.69 -1.11
C ALA A 544 -1.77 -12.25 -1.44
N SER A 545 -3.00 -11.87 -1.10
CA SER A 545 -3.52 -10.51 -1.27
C SER A 545 -2.84 -9.51 -0.35
N ARG A 546 -2.67 -9.83 0.94
CA ARG A 546 -1.98 -9.00 1.94
C ARG A 546 -0.48 -8.89 1.65
N GLY A 547 0.15 -9.99 1.26
CA GLY A 547 1.53 -10.10 0.78
C GLY A 547 2.62 -9.91 1.83
N THR A 548 2.35 -9.21 2.94
CA THR A 548 3.29 -8.99 4.05
C THR A 548 2.55 -8.55 5.32
N THR A 549 3.14 -8.79 6.48
CA THR A 549 2.75 -8.13 7.73
C THR A 549 3.29 -6.70 7.75
N VAL A 550 2.49 -5.75 8.24
CA VAL A 550 2.86 -4.33 8.34
C VAL A 550 3.08 -3.97 9.80
N TYR A 551 4.28 -3.46 10.10
CA TYR A 551 4.67 -3.05 11.45
C TYR A 551 4.56 -1.53 11.56
N LEU A 552 3.63 -1.04 12.39
CA LEU A 552 3.50 0.35 12.78
C LEU A 552 4.20 0.56 14.13
N VAL A 553 4.23 1.79 14.61
CA VAL A 553 4.87 2.10 15.90
C VAL A 553 4.12 1.48 17.08
N ASP A 554 2.79 1.50 17.07
CA ASP A 554 1.91 1.04 18.15
C ASP A 554 1.32 -0.34 17.94
N LYS A 555 1.18 -0.77 16.70
CA LYS A 555 0.49 -2.02 16.36
C LYS A 555 1.03 -2.68 15.11
N ARG A 556 0.64 -3.92 14.95
CA ARG A 556 0.97 -4.75 13.78
C ARG A 556 -0.30 -5.13 13.03
N ILE A 557 -0.25 -5.06 11.70
CA ILE A 557 -1.32 -5.54 10.82
C ILE A 557 -0.86 -6.86 10.22
N ASP A 558 -1.43 -7.94 10.69
CA ASP A 558 -0.98 -9.29 10.38
C ASP A 558 -1.41 -9.75 8.98
N MET A 559 -0.50 -10.46 8.30
CA MET A 559 -0.79 -11.15 7.04
C MET A 559 -1.64 -12.41 7.26
N LEU A 560 -1.46 -13.09 8.38
CA LEU A 560 -2.17 -14.31 8.80
C LEU A 560 -2.89 -14.08 10.13
N PRO A 561 -3.94 -14.85 10.45
CA PRO A 561 -4.58 -14.76 11.76
C PRO A 561 -3.60 -14.95 12.91
N SER A 562 -3.80 -14.22 14.01
CA SER A 562 -2.91 -14.20 15.19
C SER A 562 -2.65 -15.60 15.78
N LEU A 563 -3.64 -16.51 15.73
CA LEU A 563 -3.46 -17.90 16.16
C LEU A 563 -2.29 -18.58 15.45
N LEU A 564 -2.08 -18.31 14.15
CA LEU A 564 -0.92 -18.83 13.43
C LEU A 564 0.33 -17.99 13.73
N GLY A 565 0.28 -16.67 13.52
CA GLY A 565 1.46 -15.81 13.60
C GLY A 565 2.10 -15.78 14.98
N THR A 566 1.30 -15.58 16.03
CA THR A 566 1.82 -15.41 17.40
C THR A 566 1.76 -16.66 18.27
N ASN A 567 1.11 -17.74 17.80
CA ASN A 567 1.00 -18.98 18.57
C ASN A 567 1.56 -20.19 17.80
N LEU A 568 0.79 -20.80 16.89
CA LEU A 568 1.11 -22.12 16.33
C LEU A 568 2.38 -22.15 15.49
N CYS A 569 2.70 -21.06 14.78
CA CYS A 569 3.94 -20.93 14.01
C CYS A 569 5.07 -20.28 14.81
N SER A 570 4.79 -19.54 15.89
CA SER A 570 5.84 -18.87 16.67
C SER A 570 6.71 -19.89 17.41
N LEU A 571 8.04 -19.83 17.21
CA LEU A 571 9.05 -20.76 17.75
C LEU A 571 9.37 -20.45 19.24
N ARG A 572 8.33 -20.27 20.05
CA ARG A 572 8.43 -19.91 21.46
C ARG A 572 9.19 -20.94 22.27
N SER A 573 9.88 -20.48 23.33
CA SER A 573 10.65 -21.35 24.21
C SER A 573 9.77 -22.39 24.92
N ASN A 574 10.36 -23.60 25.11
CA ASN A 574 9.76 -24.75 25.80
C ASN A 574 8.49 -25.34 25.17
N VAL A 575 8.15 -24.93 23.92
CA VAL A 575 7.00 -25.45 23.16
C VAL A 575 7.52 -26.18 21.92
N GLU A 576 6.91 -27.33 21.60
CA GLU A 576 7.23 -28.06 20.38
C GLU A 576 6.59 -27.39 19.17
N ARG A 577 7.38 -27.16 18.11
CA ARG A 577 6.94 -26.46 16.89
C ARG A 577 7.42 -27.17 15.65
N LEU A 578 6.61 -27.06 14.59
CA LEU A 578 6.99 -27.49 13.24
C LEU A 578 7.86 -26.43 12.59
N ALA A 579 8.99 -26.84 12.06
CA ALA A 579 9.93 -25.94 11.42
C ALA A 579 10.42 -26.47 10.06
N PHE A 580 10.95 -25.58 9.26
CA PHE A 580 11.80 -25.84 8.12
C PHE A 580 13.24 -25.52 8.51
N SER A 581 14.16 -26.43 8.28
CA SER A 581 15.54 -26.27 8.73
C SER A 581 16.52 -26.31 7.58
N CYS A 582 17.45 -25.35 7.61
CA CYS A 582 18.67 -25.35 6.81
C CYS A 582 19.84 -25.69 7.73
N ILE A 583 20.55 -26.77 7.43
CA ILE A 583 21.62 -27.33 8.26
C ILE A 583 22.91 -27.31 7.46
N TRP A 584 23.94 -26.71 8.01
CA TRP A 584 25.28 -26.70 7.43
C TRP A 584 26.25 -27.50 8.29
N GLU A 585 27.16 -28.20 7.64
CA GLU A 585 28.41 -28.58 8.23
C GLU A 585 29.46 -27.53 7.88
N MET A 586 30.06 -26.91 8.90
CA MET A 586 31.02 -25.82 8.76
C MET A 586 32.29 -26.06 9.60
N ASN A 587 33.40 -25.55 9.12
CA ASN A 587 34.63 -25.46 9.93
C ASN A 587 34.69 -24.11 10.70
N GLU A 588 35.71 -23.94 11.55
CA GLU A 588 35.93 -22.72 12.34
C GLU A 588 36.13 -21.44 11.48
N LYS A 589 36.54 -21.62 10.21
CA LYS A 589 36.72 -20.52 9.25
C LYS A 589 35.43 -20.18 8.52
N ALA A 590 34.29 -20.74 8.96
CA ALA A 590 33.00 -20.60 8.30
C ALA A 590 33.03 -20.98 6.80
N GLU A 591 33.76 -22.07 6.46
CA GLU A 591 33.68 -22.69 5.15
C GLU A 591 32.62 -23.80 5.20
N ILE A 592 31.70 -23.75 4.25
CA ILE A 592 30.58 -24.69 4.15
C ILE A 592 31.10 -25.98 3.49
N ILE A 593 30.97 -27.11 4.16
CA ILE A 593 31.36 -28.43 3.67
C ILE A 593 30.12 -29.13 3.08
N ASN A 594 29.01 -29.04 3.76
CA ASN A 594 27.74 -29.64 3.31
C ASN A 594 26.56 -28.75 3.69
N VAL A 595 25.48 -28.80 2.89
CA VAL A 595 24.21 -28.13 3.15
C VAL A 595 23.07 -29.14 3.02
N ASP A 596 22.21 -29.19 4.00
CA ASP A 596 21.04 -30.05 4.01
C ASP A 596 19.78 -29.27 4.38
N PHE A 597 18.64 -29.62 3.78
CA PHE A 597 17.36 -28.99 3.99
C PHE A 597 16.34 -30.04 4.43
N THR A 598 15.60 -29.76 5.48
CA THR A 598 14.66 -30.73 6.03
C THR A 598 13.47 -30.06 6.73
N LYS A 599 12.34 -30.73 6.67
CA LYS A 599 11.24 -30.44 7.59
C LYS A 599 11.64 -31.00 8.95
N SER A 600 11.37 -30.26 10.02
CA SER A 600 11.80 -30.65 11.36
C SER A 600 10.73 -30.40 12.44
N ILE A 601 10.97 -30.97 13.61
CA ILE A 601 10.31 -30.63 14.86
C ILE A 601 11.37 -30.13 15.82
N ILE A 602 11.17 -28.94 16.33
CA ILE A 602 12.08 -28.29 17.28
C ILE A 602 11.37 -28.02 18.61
N LYS A 603 12.16 -27.87 19.66
CA LYS A 603 11.75 -27.33 20.95
C LYS A 603 12.80 -26.32 21.38
N SER A 604 12.55 -25.04 21.09
CA SER A 604 13.44 -23.97 21.54
C SER A 604 13.62 -24.03 23.05
N LYS A 605 14.85 -23.98 23.55
CA LYS A 605 15.14 -24.01 24.99
C LYS A 605 14.99 -22.62 25.61
N PHE A 606 15.38 -21.60 24.86
CA PHE A 606 15.37 -20.21 25.31
C PHE A 606 14.96 -19.28 24.17
N SER A 607 14.29 -18.20 24.53
CA SER A 607 14.05 -17.04 23.66
C SER A 607 14.72 -15.85 24.33
N PHE A 608 15.79 -15.35 23.72
CA PHE A 608 16.58 -14.24 24.24
C PHE A 608 16.23 -12.95 23.51
N THR A 609 16.32 -11.84 24.20
CA THR A 609 16.48 -10.54 23.55
C THR A 609 17.93 -10.38 23.05
N TYR A 610 18.14 -9.51 22.07
CA TYR A 610 19.49 -9.19 21.61
C TYR A 610 20.43 -8.77 22.76
N GLU A 611 19.90 -8.07 23.76
CA GLU A 611 20.64 -7.62 24.92
C GLU A 611 21.00 -8.78 25.86
N GLU A 612 20.06 -9.65 26.18
CA GLU A 612 20.32 -10.83 27.00
C GLU A 612 21.33 -11.78 26.35
N ALA A 613 21.24 -11.97 25.02
CA ALA A 613 22.20 -12.76 24.28
C ALA A 613 23.59 -12.09 24.25
N GLN A 614 23.67 -10.76 24.14
CA GLN A 614 24.92 -10.01 24.21
C GLN A 614 25.58 -10.15 25.59
N ASN A 615 24.81 -9.96 26.67
CA ASN A 615 25.32 -10.11 28.03
C ASN A 615 25.89 -11.51 28.26
N ARG A 616 25.28 -12.57 27.67
CA ARG A 616 25.82 -13.93 27.74
C ARG A 616 27.12 -14.13 26.97
N ILE A 617 27.31 -13.39 25.87
CA ILE A 617 28.57 -13.42 25.12
C ILE A 617 29.68 -12.77 25.94
N ASP A 618 29.39 -11.64 26.58
CA ASP A 618 30.36 -10.76 27.24
C ASP A 618 30.69 -11.23 28.67
N ASP A 619 29.83 -12.00 29.34
CA ASP A 619 30.06 -12.52 30.68
C ASP A 619 30.73 -13.91 30.64
N ASP A 620 32.06 -13.95 30.78
CA ASP A 620 32.85 -15.18 30.79
C ASP A 620 32.50 -16.15 31.92
N SER A 621 31.74 -15.72 32.95
CA SER A 621 31.33 -16.59 34.03
C SER A 621 30.17 -17.53 33.62
N MET A 622 29.43 -17.20 32.58
CA MET A 622 28.38 -18.03 32.02
C MET A 622 28.94 -19.15 31.15
N GLN A 623 28.88 -20.38 31.60
CA GLN A 623 29.50 -21.54 30.97
C GLN A 623 28.51 -22.65 30.60
N ASP A 624 27.19 -22.34 30.59
CA ASP A 624 26.17 -23.30 30.16
C ASP A 624 26.29 -23.59 28.64
N ASP A 625 25.77 -24.73 28.19
CA ASP A 625 25.95 -25.22 26.83
C ASP A 625 25.30 -24.30 25.78
N VAL A 626 24.24 -23.60 26.13
CA VAL A 626 23.58 -22.64 25.22
C VAL A 626 24.45 -21.41 25.04
N THR A 627 25.02 -20.86 26.13
CA THR A 627 25.94 -19.72 26.06
C THR A 627 27.22 -20.05 25.27
N LYS A 628 27.78 -21.24 25.47
CA LYS A 628 28.92 -21.72 24.66
C LYS A 628 28.51 -21.79 23.17
N GLY A 629 27.29 -22.29 22.87
CA GLY A 629 26.77 -22.33 21.53
C GLY A 629 26.65 -20.94 20.90
N ILE A 630 26.07 -19.96 21.61
CA ILE A 630 25.92 -18.59 21.13
C ILE A 630 27.30 -17.95 20.83
N ARG A 631 28.34 -18.21 21.66
CA ARG A 631 29.68 -17.71 21.40
C ARG A 631 30.33 -18.34 20.15
N VAL A 632 30.11 -19.63 19.92
CA VAL A 632 30.55 -20.29 18.67
C VAL A 632 29.85 -19.69 17.45
N LEU A 633 28.53 -19.53 17.53
CA LEU A 633 27.74 -18.88 16.48
C LEU A 633 28.25 -17.46 16.19
N ASN A 634 28.54 -16.68 17.24
CA ASN A 634 29.09 -15.33 17.10
C ASN A 634 30.45 -15.32 16.40
N GLY A 635 31.31 -16.28 16.76
CA GLY A 635 32.59 -16.47 16.10
C GLY A 635 32.48 -16.77 14.61
N ILE A 636 31.57 -17.69 14.23
CA ILE A 636 31.28 -18.04 12.83
C ILE A 636 30.68 -16.84 12.10
N ALA A 637 29.68 -16.15 12.70
CA ALA A 637 29.04 -14.97 12.11
C ALA A 637 30.05 -13.84 11.80
N LYS A 638 30.99 -13.59 12.68
CA LYS A 638 32.08 -12.63 12.43
C LYS A 638 32.92 -13.00 11.18
N GLN A 639 33.21 -14.28 10.96
CA GLN A 639 33.89 -14.73 9.76
C GLN A 639 33.03 -14.59 8.50
N LEU A 640 31.73 -14.94 8.58
CA LEU A 640 30.80 -14.76 7.46
C LEU A 640 30.68 -13.28 7.08
N LYS A 641 30.51 -12.40 8.05
CA LYS A 641 30.47 -10.94 7.84
C LYS A 641 31.73 -10.41 7.17
N LYS A 642 32.90 -10.85 7.67
CA LYS A 642 34.21 -10.48 7.09
C LYS A 642 34.26 -10.87 5.61
N LYS A 643 33.98 -12.13 5.27
CA LYS A 643 33.96 -12.62 3.88
C LYS A 643 32.99 -11.83 3.00
N ARG A 644 31.82 -11.52 3.50
CA ARG A 644 30.77 -10.75 2.78
C ARG A 644 31.27 -9.33 2.46
N LEU A 645 31.89 -8.66 3.42
CA LEU A 645 32.47 -7.32 3.22
C LEU A 645 33.66 -7.35 2.25
N GLU A 646 34.51 -8.33 2.36
CA GLU A 646 35.63 -8.55 1.39
C GLU A 646 35.12 -8.75 -0.05
N ASN A 647 33.93 -9.38 -0.22
CA ASN A 647 33.27 -9.56 -1.51
C ASN A 647 32.53 -8.28 -1.98
N GLY A 648 32.55 -7.20 -1.19
CA GLY A 648 31.97 -5.90 -1.56
C GLY A 648 30.54 -5.68 -1.12
N ALA A 649 30.05 -6.35 -0.09
CA ALA A 649 28.79 -6.01 0.54
C ALA A 649 28.86 -4.61 1.16
N LEU A 650 27.77 -3.86 1.02
CA LEU A 650 27.67 -2.50 1.51
C LEU A 650 27.18 -2.49 2.96
N THR A 651 27.89 -1.76 3.81
CA THR A 651 27.36 -1.37 5.13
C THR A 651 26.67 -0.02 4.97
N LEU A 652 25.36 -0.03 4.82
CA LEU A 652 24.53 1.17 4.72
C LEU A 652 23.99 1.56 6.09
N ALA A 653 23.55 2.81 6.23
CA ALA A 653 22.94 3.32 7.44
C ALA A 653 21.55 3.93 7.13
N SER A 654 20.64 3.79 8.07
CA SER A 654 19.37 4.54 8.11
C SER A 654 19.17 5.11 9.52
N PRO A 655 18.53 6.26 9.68
CA PRO A 655 18.12 6.75 10.98
C PRO A 655 16.93 5.89 11.46
N GLU A 656 17.19 4.90 12.32
CA GLU A 656 16.14 4.10 12.96
C GLU A 656 15.92 4.60 14.37
N VAL A 657 14.68 4.98 14.68
CA VAL A 657 14.26 5.43 16.00
C VAL A 657 13.32 4.43 16.64
N ARG A 658 13.37 4.36 17.96
CA ARG A 658 12.47 3.57 18.78
C ARG A 658 11.68 4.53 19.67
N PHE A 659 10.37 4.35 19.72
CA PHE A 659 9.49 5.08 20.63
C PHE A 659 9.25 4.23 21.88
N ASN A 660 9.40 4.86 23.03
CA ASN A 660 8.93 4.32 24.29
C ASN A 660 7.51 4.82 24.50
N LEU A 661 6.53 3.91 24.47
CA LEU A 661 5.11 4.23 24.56
C LEU A 661 4.61 4.06 25.99
N GLU A 662 3.67 4.90 26.41
CA GLU A 662 2.96 4.71 27.67
C GLU A 662 2.01 3.50 27.57
N ASN A 663 1.96 2.67 28.62
CA ASN A 663 1.24 1.40 28.56
C ASN A 663 -0.28 1.52 28.31
N ASP A 664 -0.91 2.57 28.86
CA ASP A 664 -2.37 2.73 28.78
C ASP A 664 -2.82 3.57 27.56
N SER A 665 -2.14 4.68 27.30
CA SER A 665 -2.50 5.59 26.19
C SER A 665 -1.82 5.25 24.88
N GLN A 666 -0.74 4.47 24.90
CA GLN A 666 0.15 4.23 23.75
C GLN A 666 0.73 5.55 23.18
N ASP A 667 0.82 6.60 23.98
CA ASP A 667 1.41 7.87 23.56
C ASP A 667 2.95 7.82 23.71
N PRO A 668 3.72 8.49 22.82
CA PRO A 668 5.16 8.45 22.87
C PRO A 668 5.69 9.31 24.03
N VAL A 669 6.34 8.64 25.00
CA VAL A 669 6.95 9.29 26.18
C VAL A 669 8.38 9.73 25.85
N ASP A 670 9.11 8.87 25.13
CA ASP A 670 10.49 9.13 24.76
C ASP A 670 10.81 8.55 23.38
N VAL A 671 11.88 9.08 22.77
CA VAL A 671 12.37 8.66 21.45
C VAL A 671 13.87 8.45 21.54
N GLU A 672 14.31 7.24 21.25
CA GLU A 672 15.72 6.83 21.32
C GLU A 672 16.20 6.31 19.96
N MET A 673 17.49 6.51 19.67
CA MET A 673 18.11 5.83 18.54
C MET A 673 18.36 4.37 18.87
N LYS A 674 18.01 3.49 17.94
CA LYS A 674 18.26 2.05 18.05
C LYS A 674 19.78 1.78 18.01
N GLU A 675 20.31 1.18 19.06
CA GLU A 675 21.67 0.67 19.09
C GLU A 675 21.73 -0.75 18.50
N LEU A 676 22.67 -0.97 17.58
CA LEU A 676 22.95 -2.28 17.01
C LEU A 676 24.05 -2.97 17.81
N LYS A 677 23.79 -4.16 18.32
CA LYS A 677 24.70 -5.02 19.06
C LYS A 677 25.35 -6.09 18.14
N GLU A 678 26.40 -6.76 18.59
CA GLU A 678 27.02 -7.85 17.82
C GLU A 678 26.02 -8.98 17.55
N THR A 679 25.11 -9.25 18.49
CA THR A 679 24.07 -10.25 18.36
C THR A 679 23.07 -9.98 17.25
N ASN A 680 22.82 -8.71 16.89
CA ASN A 680 22.04 -8.37 15.70
C ASN A 680 22.77 -8.86 14.43
N ALA A 681 24.09 -8.63 14.35
CA ALA A 681 24.88 -9.09 13.23
C ALA A 681 24.97 -10.63 13.19
N LEU A 682 25.01 -11.29 14.36
CA LEU A 682 25.02 -12.76 14.45
C LEU A 682 23.78 -13.34 13.75
N VAL A 683 22.59 -12.89 14.12
CA VAL A 683 21.34 -13.38 13.53
C VAL A 683 21.28 -13.02 12.04
N GLU A 684 21.62 -11.75 11.68
CA GLU A 684 21.63 -11.29 10.29
C GLU A 684 22.45 -12.21 9.38
N GLU A 685 23.70 -12.55 9.75
CA GLU A 685 24.58 -13.34 8.89
C GLU A 685 24.04 -14.76 8.63
N PHE A 686 23.46 -15.43 9.64
CA PHE A 686 22.84 -16.74 9.44
C PHE A 686 21.55 -16.67 8.64
N MET A 687 20.75 -15.63 8.79
CA MET A 687 19.55 -15.40 7.96
C MET A 687 19.94 -15.14 6.50
N LEU A 688 20.99 -14.34 6.26
CA LEU A 688 21.51 -14.12 4.90
C LEU A 688 22.00 -15.42 4.28
N LEU A 689 22.76 -16.21 5.02
CA LEU A 689 23.30 -17.48 4.56
C LEU A 689 22.18 -18.48 4.21
N ALA A 690 21.14 -18.58 5.07
CA ALA A 690 20.00 -19.44 4.81
C ALA A 690 19.25 -19.02 3.53
N ASN A 691 19.04 -17.72 3.36
CA ASN A 691 18.37 -17.18 2.17
C ASN A 691 19.15 -17.47 0.88
N ILE A 692 20.49 -17.36 0.90
CA ILE A 692 21.34 -17.69 -0.25
C ILE A 692 21.27 -19.19 -0.55
N SER A 693 21.47 -20.05 0.45
CA SER A 693 21.47 -21.50 0.30
C SER A 693 20.13 -22.03 -0.24
N VAL A 694 19.00 -21.46 0.24
CA VAL A 694 17.67 -21.80 -0.27
C VAL A 694 17.47 -21.29 -1.69
N ALA A 695 17.94 -20.06 -2.02
CA ALA A 695 17.85 -19.53 -3.38
C ALA A 695 18.53 -20.44 -4.40
N GLU A 696 19.73 -20.91 -4.11
CA GLU A 696 20.46 -21.88 -4.93
C GLU A 696 19.68 -23.20 -5.10
N LYS A 697 19.11 -23.71 -4.00
CA LYS A 697 18.34 -24.96 -3.99
C LYS A 697 17.09 -24.86 -4.83
N ILE A 698 16.27 -23.82 -4.65
CA ILE A 698 15.01 -23.67 -5.40
C ILE A 698 15.29 -23.35 -6.87
N TYR A 699 16.31 -22.56 -7.19
CA TYR A 699 16.69 -22.26 -8.57
C TYR A 699 17.17 -23.51 -9.31
N SER A 700 17.94 -24.40 -8.66
CA SER A 700 18.41 -25.66 -9.28
C SER A 700 17.28 -26.57 -9.76
N LYS A 701 16.11 -26.54 -9.09
CA LYS A 701 14.92 -27.36 -9.46
C LYS A 701 13.89 -26.59 -10.28
N PHE A 702 13.75 -25.29 -10.07
CA PHE A 702 12.77 -24.42 -10.71
C PHE A 702 13.44 -23.26 -11.46
N PRO A 703 14.27 -23.51 -12.49
CA PRO A 703 15.06 -22.46 -13.14
C PRO A 703 14.20 -21.39 -13.82
N ASP A 704 12.96 -21.71 -14.23
CA ASP A 704 12.05 -20.79 -14.90
C ASP A 704 11.03 -20.12 -13.97
N SER A 705 10.90 -20.56 -12.71
CA SER A 705 9.85 -20.10 -11.80
C SER A 705 10.28 -19.95 -10.34
N ALA A 706 11.57 -20.00 -10.03
CA ALA A 706 12.04 -19.72 -8.68
C ALA A 706 11.73 -18.27 -8.31
N LEU A 707 11.15 -18.06 -7.11
CA LEU A 707 10.94 -16.74 -6.54
C LEU A 707 12.24 -16.27 -5.89
N LEU A 708 12.85 -15.27 -6.49
CA LEU A 708 14.12 -14.69 -6.08
C LEU A 708 13.98 -13.21 -5.75
N ARG A 709 15.01 -12.62 -5.13
CA ARG A 709 15.08 -11.19 -4.84
C ARG A 709 16.40 -10.63 -5.31
N ARG A 710 16.35 -9.56 -6.10
CA ARG A 710 17.53 -8.86 -6.62
C ARG A 710 17.59 -7.44 -6.11
N HIS A 711 18.77 -6.86 -6.10
CA HIS A 711 19.00 -5.44 -5.90
C HIS A 711 19.75 -4.89 -7.10
N PRO A 712 19.07 -4.17 -8.01
CA PRO A 712 19.71 -3.66 -9.21
C PRO A 712 20.84 -2.69 -8.88
N THR A 713 21.85 -2.64 -9.74
CA THR A 713 22.92 -1.64 -9.66
C THR A 713 22.31 -0.24 -9.85
N PRO A 714 22.51 0.69 -8.91
CA PRO A 714 22.00 2.04 -9.07
C PRO A 714 22.70 2.77 -10.23
N PRO A 715 21.97 3.62 -10.98
CA PRO A 715 22.58 4.46 -12.00
C PRO A 715 23.63 5.41 -11.40
N ASP A 716 24.72 5.66 -12.10
CA ASP A 716 25.80 6.53 -11.63
C ASP A 716 25.32 7.98 -11.40
N SER A 717 24.33 8.43 -12.18
CA SER A 717 23.68 9.73 -12.00
C SER A 717 23.05 9.94 -10.64
N ASN A 718 22.65 8.88 -9.93
CA ASN A 718 22.10 9.01 -8.58
C ASN A 718 23.13 9.47 -7.55
N PHE A 719 24.43 9.27 -7.84
CA PHE A 719 25.53 9.62 -6.94
C PHE A 719 26.14 10.99 -7.23
N GLU A 720 25.73 11.69 -8.27
CA GLU A 720 26.38 12.95 -8.70
C GLU A 720 26.32 14.04 -7.62
N GLU A 721 25.17 14.21 -6.95
CA GLU A 721 25.00 15.19 -5.86
C GLU A 721 25.90 14.84 -4.68
N LEU A 722 25.91 13.57 -4.26
CA LEU A 722 26.78 13.09 -3.17
C LEU A 722 28.26 13.20 -3.53
N ARG A 723 28.65 12.85 -4.77
CA ARG A 723 30.04 12.96 -5.24
C ARG A 723 30.51 14.40 -5.21
N ARG A 724 29.66 15.36 -5.64
CA ARG A 724 29.98 16.79 -5.60
C ARG A 724 30.17 17.25 -4.15
N ALA A 725 29.25 16.90 -3.24
CA ALA A 725 29.35 17.26 -1.83
C ALA A 725 30.61 16.70 -1.16
N LEU A 726 31.00 15.45 -1.46
CA LEU A 726 32.23 14.83 -0.92
C LEU A 726 33.52 15.43 -1.51
N SER A 727 33.49 15.95 -2.74
CA SER A 727 34.67 16.56 -3.37
C SER A 727 35.15 17.80 -2.61
N GLU A 728 34.25 18.54 -1.93
CA GLU A 728 34.60 19.67 -1.08
C GLU A 728 35.50 19.25 0.10
N PHE A 729 35.34 18.00 0.57
CA PHE A 729 36.17 17.42 1.62
C PHE A 729 37.37 16.65 1.07
N SER A 730 37.67 16.77 -0.24
CA SER A 730 38.73 16.02 -0.94
C SER A 730 38.55 14.48 -0.86
N ILE A 731 37.31 14.02 -0.71
CA ILE A 731 36.94 12.61 -0.63
C ILE A 731 36.36 12.18 -2.00
N GLY A 732 37.03 11.19 -2.62
CA GLY A 732 36.57 10.58 -3.88
C GLY A 732 35.56 9.46 -3.62
N LEU A 733 34.46 9.42 -4.39
CA LEU A 733 33.44 8.36 -4.36
C LEU A 733 33.49 7.54 -5.64
N GLU A 734 33.98 6.32 -5.57
CA GLU A 734 34.05 5.38 -6.68
C GLU A 734 32.79 4.46 -6.68
N THR A 735 32.05 4.47 -7.76
CA THR A 735 30.73 3.81 -7.87
C THR A 735 30.69 2.69 -8.91
N SER A 736 31.83 2.37 -9.55
CA SER A 736 31.93 1.39 -10.64
C SER A 736 31.48 -0.02 -10.21
N THR A 737 31.75 -0.41 -8.96
CA THR A 737 31.33 -1.69 -8.38
C THR A 737 30.89 -1.50 -6.93
N SER A 738 30.13 -2.47 -6.39
CA SER A 738 29.76 -2.45 -4.96
C SER A 738 30.98 -2.46 -4.04
N LYS A 739 32.08 -3.16 -4.44
CA LYS A 739 33.34 -3.20 -3.68
C LYS A 739 34.05 -1.86 -3.69
N ALA A 740 34.17 -1.22 -4.85
CA ALA A 740 34.78 0.11 -4.97
C ALA A 740 34.00 1.16 -4.15
N LEU A 741 32.66 1.07 -4.18
CA LEU A 741 31.82 1.92 -3.35
C LEU A 741 32.02 1.65 -1.86
N SER A 742 32.04 0.39 -1.41
CA SER A 742 32.30 0.02 -0.02
C SER A 742 33.62 0.58 0.47
N ASP A 743 34.71 0.38 -0.31
CA ASP A 743 36.04 0.86 0.03
C ASP A 743 36.13 2.40 0.07
N SER A 744 35.36 3.10 -0.77
CA SER A 744 35.25 4.55 -0.75
C SER A 744 34.52 5.05 0.50
N LEU A 745 33.42 4.37 0.89
CA LEU A 745 32.65 4.70 2.09
C LEU A 745 33.48 4.48 3.37
N ASP A 746 34.31 3.46 3.43
CA ASP A 746 35.17 3.22 4.58
C ASP A 746 36.26 4.30 4.75
N LYS A 747 36.68 4.93 3.64
CA LYS A 747 37.65 6.03 3.63
C LYS A 747 37.02 7.40 3.89
N ALA A 748 35.70 7.52 3.78
CA ALA A 748 34.99 8.78 3.98
C ALA A 748 34.87 9.14 5.46
N VAL A 749 35.97 9.57 6.06
CA VAL A 749 36.07 9.94 7.48
C VAL A 749 36.67 11.32 7.59
N VAL A 750 36.05 12.19 8.44
CA VAL A 750 36.54 13.52 8.82
C VAL A 750 36.80 13.52 10.31
N SER A 751 38.04 13.78 10.69
CA SER A 751 38.50 13.67 12.11
C SER A 751 37.75 14.61 13.06
N SER A 752 37.24 15.74 12.54
CA SER A 752 36.51 16.74 13.34
C SER A 752 35.05 16.37 13.59
N ASP A 753 34.47 15.45 12.81
CA ASP A 753 33.06 15.05 12.92
C ASP A 753 32.95 13.50 12.92
N PRO A 754 32.77 12.89 14.09
CA PRO A 754 32.60 11.44 14.22
C PRO A 754 31.32 10.90 13.52
N TYR A 755 30.33 11.73 13.29
CA TYR A 755 29.07 11.34 12.65
C TYR A 755 29.12 11.40 11.12
N PHE A 756 30.12 12.10 10.56
CA PHE A 756 30.26 12.32 9.11
C PHE A 756 30.14 11.02 8.28
N ASN A 757 30.87 9.97 8.65
CA ASN A 757 30.83 8.69 7.93
C ASN A 757 29.41 8.07 7.94
N LYS A 758 28.73 8.13 9.09
CA LYS A 758 27.36 7.64 9.20
C LYS A 758 26.40 8.44 8.31
N LEU A 759 26.59 9.76 8.25
CA LEU A 759 25.82 10.65 7.39
C LEU A 759 26.02 10.34 5.90
N VAL A 760 27.29 10.14 5.48
CA VAL A 760 27.61 9.73 4.10
C VAL A 760 26.92 8.41 3.75
N ARG A 761 26.90 7.42 4.67
CA ARG A 761 26.21 6.14 4.45
C ARG A 761 24.69 6.30 4.38
N ILE A 762 24.09 7.20 5.16
CA ILE A 762 22.67 7.56 5.06
C ILE A 762 22.37 8.17 3.68
N MET A 763 23.20 9.11 3.23
CA MET A 763 23.05 9.72 1.90
C MET A 763 23.23 8.68 0.78
N THR A 764 24.20 7.79 0.92
CA THR A 764 24.42 6.69 -0.02
C THR A 764 23.20 5.77 -0.10
N THR A 765 22.54 5.47 1.03
CA THR A 765 21.32 4.65 1.05
C THR A 765 20.20 5.26 0.17
N ARG A 766 20.13 6.59 0.07
CA ARG A 766 19.15 7.29 -0.78
C ARG A 766 19.46 7.22 -2.27
N CYS A 767 20.73 7.00 -2.63
CA CYS A 767 21.15 6.80 -4.02
C CYS A 767 20.78 5.40 -4.54
N MET A 768 20.50 4.44 -3.63
CA MET A 768 20.21 3.05 -3.98
C MET A 768 18.82 2.90 -4.60
N LEU A 769 18.69 1.93 -5.48
CA LEU A 769 17.39 1.43 -5.94
C LEU A 769 16.77 0.51 -4.90
N GLN A 770 15.49 0.26 -5.01
CA GLN A 770 14.80 -0.67 -4.13
C GLN A 770 15.02 -2.12 -4.60
N ALA A 771 15.29 -3.04 -3.68
CA ALA A 771 15.35 -4.47 -3.98
C ALA A 771 13.98 -5.01 -4.38
N GLN A 772 13.94 -5.93 -5.35
CA GLN A 772 12.72 -6.41 -6.01
C GLN A 772 12.64 -7.93 -6.01
N TYR A 773 11.44 -8.46 -5.78
CA TYR A 773 11.11 -9.86 -6.05
C TYR A 773 10.87 -10.05 -7.54
N PHE A 774 11.34 -11.19 -8.08
CA PHE A 774 11.17 -11.56 -9.49
C PHE A 774 11.13 -13.08 -9.63
N SER A 775 10.56 -13.55 -10.73
CA SER A 775 10.62 -14.94 -11.13
C SER A 775 11.86 -15.16 -11.99
N SER A 776 12.66 -16.18 -11.68
CA SER A 776 13.93 -16.47 -12.38
C SER A 776 13.81 -16.54 -13.91
N GLY A 777 12.68 -17.06 -14.43
CA GLY A 777 12.46 -17.11 -15.87
C GLY A 777 12.08 -15.77 -16.54
N THR A 778 11.97 -14.65 -15.79
CA THR A 778 11.65 -13.33 -16.36
C THR A 778 12.88 -12.46 -16.60
N GLU A 779 14.01 -12.83 -16.07
CA GLU A 779 15.27 -12.07 -16.09
C GLU A 779 16.42 -12.93 -16.54
N THR A 780 17.56 -12.34 -16.87
CA THR A 780 18.80 -13.07 -17.18
C THR A 780 19.59 -13.35 -15.90
N GLU A 781 20.41 -14.41 -15.87
CA GLU A 781 21.20 -14.76 -14.68
C GLU A 781 22.14 -13.63 -14.21
N GLN A 782 22.58 -12.78 -15.12
CA GLN A 782 23.41 -11.60 -14.80
C GLN A 782 22.65 -10.57 -13.96
N ASP A 783 21.30 -10.54 -14.10
CA ASP A 783 20.41 -9.62 -13.41
C ASP A 783 19.93 -10.14 -12.04
N PHE A 784 20.31 -11.38 -11.65
CA PHE A 784 19.90 -11.98 -10.36
C PHE A 784 20.62 -11.36 -9.17
N ARG A 785 21.76 -10.73 -9.42
CA ARG A 785 22.65 -10.21 -8.38
C ARG A 785 21.97 -9.26 -7.42
N HIS A 786 22.26 -9.43 -6.14
CA HIS A 786 21.87 -8.48 -5.10
C HIS A 786 23.04 -7.53 -4.81
N TYR A 787 23.00 -6.31 -5.40
CA TYR A 787 24.11 -5.34 -5.35
C TYR A 787 24.56 -5.03 -3.93
N GLY A 788 23.63 -4.68 -3.01
CA GLY A 788 23.97 -4.29 -1.63
C GLY A 788 24.54 -5.44 -0.79
N LEU A 789 24.15 -6.70 -1.04
CA LEU A 789 24.65 -7.88 -0.31
C LEU A 789 25.87 -8.53 -0.99
N ALA A 790 26.21 -8.11 -2.20
CA ALA A 790 27.27 -8.67 -3.03
C ALA A 790 27.14 -10.18 -3.28
N CYS A 791 25.92 -10.73 -3.26
CA CYS A 791 25.67 -12.14 -3.55
C CYS A 791 25.07 -12.33 -4.96
N PRO A 792 25.39 -13.46 -5.64
CA PRO A 792 24.93 -13.72 -7.00
C PRO A 792 23.45 -14.06 -7.09
N ILE A 793 22.89 -14.68 -6.05
CA ILE A 793 21.50 -15.11 -5.97
C ILE A 793 20.97 -14.94 -4.54
N TYR A 794 19.70 -14.61 -4.39
CA TYR A 794 19.09 -14.38 -3.09
C TYR A 794 17.58 -14.60 -3.14
N THR A 795 16.99 -15.08 -2.03
CA THR A 795 15.55 -15.14 -1.79
C THR A 795 15.25 -14.78 -0.34
N HIS A 796 13.98 -14.76 0.04
CA HIS A 796 13.54 -14.64 1.42
C HIS A 796 12.89 -15.93 1.90
N PHE A 797 13.70 -16.81 2.47
CA PHE A 797 13.25 -18.02 3.15
C PHE A 797 12.98 -17.80 4.64
N THR A 798 13.77 -16.95 5.27
CA THR A 798 13.77 -16.73 6.72
C THR A 798 12.54 -15.97 7.24
N SER A 799 11.70 -15.45 6.36
CA SER A 799 10.40 -14.89 6.72
C SER A 799 9.29 -15.85 6.30
N PRO A 800 8.59 -16.52 7.22
CA PRO A 800 7.61 -17.55 6.90
C PRO A 800 6.37 -17.01 6.16
N ILE A 801 6.17 -15.69 6.13
CA ILE A 801 5.15 -15.05 5.29
C ILE A 801 5.42 -15.23 3.79
N HIS A 802 6.65 -15.55 3.38
CA HIS A 802 6.97 -15.94 2.01
C HIS A 802 6.62 -17.42 1.75
N VAL A 803 5.37 -17.76 1.98
CA VAL A 803 4.81 -19.13 1.87
C VAL A 803 5.23 -19.84 0.58
N ILE A 804 5.30 -19.09 -0.54
CA ILE A 804 5.66 -19.68 -1.84
C ILE A 804 7.11 -20.18 -1.89
N VAL A 805 8.06 -19.50 -1.20
CA VAL A 805 9.46 -19.94 -1.11
C VAL A 805 9.55 -21.24 -0.33
N HIS A 806 8.81 -21.36 0.77
CA HIS A 806 8.69 -22.59 1.54
C HIS A 806 8.06 -23.72 0.74
N ARG A 807 7.04 -23.44 -0.09
CA ARG A 807 6.44 -24.45 -1.00
C ARG A 807 7.41 -24.90 -2.06
N LEU A 808 8.18 -24.01 -2.66
CA LEU A 808 9.24 -24.34 -3.62
C LEU A 808 10.30 -25.23 -2.96
N LEU A 809 10.78 -24.86 -1.77
CA LEU A 809 11.75 -25.64 -1.01
C LEU A 809 11.20 -27.03 -0.64
N ARG A 810 9.95 -27.10 -0.16
CA ARG A 810 9.26 -28.37 0.14
C ARG A 810 9.22 -29.28 -1.10
N ALA A 811 8.90 -28.74 -2.25
CA ALA A 811 8.91 -29.49 -3.53
C ALA A 811 10.33 -29.90 -3.96
N CYS A 812 11.39 -29.23 -3.48
CA CYS A 812 12.78 -29.62 -3.74
C CYS A 812 13.21 -30.84 -2.90
N ILE A 813 12.76 -30.94 -1.65
CA ILE A 813 13.20 -31.97 -0.69
C ILE A 813 12.29 -33.19 -0.64
N ASP A 814 11.04 -33.06 -1.09
CA ASP A 814 10.08 -34.16 -1.14
C ASP A 814 9.78 -34.52 -2.60
N PRO A 815 10.49 -35.53 -3.15
CA PRO A 815 10.36 -35.91 -4.56
C PRO A 815 9.01 -36.57 -4.90
N GLU A 816 8.29 -37.07 -3.88
CA GLU A 816 6.97 -37.69 -4.07
C GLU A 816 5.84 -36.66 -4.01
N LEU A 817 6.15 -35.41 -3.62
CA LEU A 817 5.15 -34.35 -3.54
C LEU A 817 4.63 -33.95 -4.91
N VAL A 818 3.36 -34.18 -5.16
CA VAL A 818 2.67 -33.65 -6.33
C VAL A 818 2.30 -32.20 -6.05
N TYR A 819 2.89 -31.26 -6.76
CA TYR A 819 2.61 -29.83 -6.67
C TYR A 819 1.85 -29.35 -7.92
N GLY A 820 1.00 -28.35 -7.76
CA GLY A 820 0.19 -27.77 -8.82
C GLY A 820 1.00 -26.96 -9.84
N GLN A 821 0.35 -26.54 -10.92
CA GLN A 821 0.98 -25.67 -11.94
C GLN A 821 1.39 -24.31 -11.38
N GLU A 822 0.90 -23.91 -10.22
CA GLU A 822 1.22 -22.66 -9.56
C GLU A 822 2.72 -22.47 -9.31
N LEU A 823 3.49 -23.54 -9.02
CA LEU A 823 4.93 -23.48 -8.80
C LEU A 823 5.76 -23.48 -10.10
N THR A 824 5.13 -23.81 -11.23
CA THR A 824 5.79 -23.89 -12.55
C THR A 824 5.28 -22.86 -13.55
N ASP A 825 4.17 -22.17 -13.24
CA ASP A 825 3.61 -21.16 -14.11
C ASP A 825 4.36 -19.82 -13.95
N LYS A 826 5.20 -19.51 -14.93
CA LYS A 826 6.02 -18.29 -15.01
C LYS A 826 5.18 -17.01 -14.90
N MET A 827 3.99 -16.97 -15.55
CA MET A 827 3.18 -15.75 -15.55
C MET A 827 2.51 -15.52 -14.19
N ARG A 828 1.99 -16.57 -13.57
CA ARG A 828 1.42 -16.48 -12.24
C ARG A 828 2.48 -16.10 -11.19
N MET A 829 3.69 -16.67 -11.30
CA MET A 829 4.80 -16.31 -10.43
C MET A 829 5.20 -14.84 -10.60
N LYS A 830 5.19 -14.32 -11.82
CA LYS A 830 5.43 -12.89 -12.09
C LYS A 830 4.36 -12.01 -11.44
N GLU A 831 3.08 -12.34 -11.60
CA GLU A 831 1.98 -11.59 -10.97
C GLU A 831 2.11 -11.57 -9.45
N LEU A 832 2.50 -12.70 -8.84
CA LEU A 832 2.77 -12.79 -7.41
C LEU A 832 3.94 -11.88 -6.99
N CYS A 833 5.05 -11.91 -7.73
CA CYS A 833 6.20 -11.03 -7.48
C CYS A 833 5.82 -9.55 -7.59
N ASP A 834 5.03 -9.18 -8.59
CA ASP A 834 4.55 -7.81 -8.80
C ASP A 834 3.68 -7.36 -7.60
N ASN A 835 2.79 -8.23 -7.08
CA ASN A 835 2.01 -7.95 -5.89
C ASN A 835 2.90 -7.82 -4.64
N LEU A 836 3.84 -8.74 -4.42
CA LEU A 836 4.78 -8.68 -3.29
C LEU A 836 5.59 -7.37 -3.31
N ASN A 837 6.10 -6.96 -4.47
CA ASN A 837 6.81 -5.70 -4.63
C ASN A 837 5.94 -4.48 -4.30
N PHE A 838 4.69 -4.50 -4.73
CA PHE A 838 3.73 -3.46 -4.42
C PHE A 838 3.43 -3.40 -2.91
N ARG A 839 3.04 -4.53 -2.31
CA ARG A 839 2.68 -4.63 -0.87
C ARG A 839 3.84 -4.27 0.04
N HIS A 840 5.05 -4.76 -0.27
CA HIS A 840 6.25 -4.43 0.50
C HIS A 840 6.58 -2.93 0.48
N ARG A 841 6.44 -2.28 -0.68
CA ARG A 841 6.62 -0.83 -0.80
C ARG A 841 5.57 -0.06 0.00
N MET A 842 4.31 -0.47 -0.07
CA MET A 842 3.23 0.16 0.69
C MET A 842 3.42 -0.01 2.20
N ALA A 843 3.81 -1.20 2.65
CA ALA A 843 4.14 -1.48 4.04
C ALA A 843 5.28 -0.58 4.57
N GLN A 844 6.35 -0.42 3.79
CA GLN A 844 7.45 0.49 4.16
C GLN A 844 7.00 1.94 4.25
N GLN A 845 6.13 2.40 3.33
CA GLN A 845 5.60 3.76 3.39
C GLN A 845 4.68 3.94 4.59
N ALA A 846 3.79 2.98 4.87
CA ALA A 846 2.93 3.00 6.05
C ALA A 846 3.74 3.06 7.35
N ALA A 847 4.80 2.26 7.47
CA ALA A 847 5.69 2.28 8.63
C ALA A 847 6.37 3.65 8.80
N ARG A 848 6.84 4.28 7.72
CA ARG A 848 7.44 5.63 7.75
C ARG A 848 6.41 6.69 8.16
N SER A 849 5.19 6.63 7.62
CA SER A 849 4.12 7.56 8.00
C SER A 849 3.68 7.36 9.45
N SER A 850 3.72 6.13 9.98
CA SER A 850 3.49 5.86 11.39
C SER A 850 4.58 6.50 12.28
N VAL A 851 5.86 6.38 11.90
CA VAL A 851 6.97 7.05 12.60
C VAL A 851 6.76 8.57 12.57
N GLU A 852 6.39 9.15 11.43
CA GLU A 852 6.09 10.58 11.31
C GLU A 852 4.92 11.00 12.20
N LEU A 853 3.83 10.25 12.23
CA LEU A 853 2.67 10.49 13.09
C LEU A 853 3.09 10.52 14.56
N TYR A 854 3.82 9.49 15.03
CA TYR A 854 4.26 9.39 16.41
C TYR A 854 5.31 10.45 16.77
N THR A 855 6.13 10.87 15.82
CA THR A 855 7.03 12.02 15.99
C THR A 855 6.24 13.31 16.21
N ASN A 856 5.20 13.57 15.42
CA ASN A 856 4.34 14.72 15.59
C ASN A 856 3.59 14.69 16.94
N LEU A 857 3.13 13.52 17.38
CA LEU A 857 2.53 13.34 18.69
C LEU A 857 3.53 13.63 19.82
N PHE A 858 4.78 13.15 19.70
CA PHE A 858 5.84 13.38 20.68
C PHE A 858 6.18 14.86 20.86
N PHE A 859 6.25 15.62 19.76
CA PHE A 859 6.57 17.06 19.80
C PHE A 859 5.34 17.95 20.02
N ARG A 860 4.13 17.40 20.10
CA ARG A 860 2.92 18.17 20.38
C ARG A 860 3.09 18.93 21.71
N ASN A 861 2.90 20.25 21.70
CA ASN A 861 3.07 21.13 22.85
C ASN A 861 4.51 21.18 23.43
N LYS A 862 5.52 20.73 22.68
CA LYS A 862 6.92 20.81 23.07
C LYS A 862 7.67 21.72 22.08
N VAL A 863 8.60 22.53 22.62
CA VAL A 863 9.59 23.27 21.83
C VAL A 863 10.96 22.76 22.25
N VAL A 864 11.72 22.23 21.30
CA VAL A 864 13.00 21.55 21.57
C VAL A 864 14.08 22.15 20.67
N GLU A 865 15.27 22.34 21.21
CA GLU A 865 16.45 22.78 20.47
C GLU A 865 17.47 21.64 20.42
N GLU A 866 17.89 21.29 19.22
CA GLU A 866 18.78 20.14 18.98
C GLU A 866 19.78 20.44 17.85
N ASP A 867 20.88 19.71 17.88
CA ASP A 867 21.88 19.76 16.83
C ASP A 867 21.48 18.87 15.65
N GLY A 868 21.76 19.32 14.45
CA GLY A 868 21.42 18.61 13.21
C GLY A 868 22.47 18.86 12.13
N HIS A 869 22.35 18.12 11.03
CA HIS A 869 23.22 18.26 9.86
C HIS A 869 22.39 18.59 8.62
N VAL A 870 22.94 19.46 7.80
CA VAL A 870 22.35 19.78 6.50
C VAL A 870 22.60 18.62 5.55
N ILE A 871 21.51 18.05 5.00
CA ILE A 871 21.59 16.90 4.11
C ILE A 871 21.24 17.24 2.65
N ARG A 872 20.63 18.39 2.41
CA ARG A 872 20.30 18.88 1.08
C ARG A 872 20.16 20.39 1.08
N ILE A 873 20.62 21.03 0.01
CA ILE A 873 20.41 22.45 -0.25
C ILE A 873 19.34 22.61 -1.36
N LEU A 874 18.44 23.56 -1.17
CA LEU A 874 17.39 23.97 -2.11
C LEU A 874 17.60 25.44 -2.47
N ARG A 875 17.06 25.91 -3.61
CA ARG A 875 17.15 27.33 -3.95
C ARG A 875 16.48 28.26 -2.92
N ASN A 876 15.39 27.78 -2.30
CA ASN A 876 14.59 28.52 -1.34
C ASN A 876 14.69 27.95 0.09
N GLY A 877 15.74 27.19 0.39
CA GLY A 877 15.89 26.61 1.73
C GLY A 877 16.91 25.48 1.80
N PHE A 878 16.89 24.74 2.89
CA PHE A 878 17.73 23.57 3.11
C PHE A 878 17.05 22.53 4.01
N VAL A 879 17.45 21.28 3.84
CA VAL A 879 16.90 20.14 4.62
C VAL A 879 17.89 19.76 5.71
N VAL A 880 17.41 19.72 6.95
CA VAL A 880 18.20 19.34 8.13
C VAL A 880 17.75 17.98 8.63
N LEU A 881 18.72 17.11 8.94
CA LEU A 881 18.53 15.86 9.65
C LEU A 881 18.93 16.06 11.12
N VAL A 882 17.98 15.88 12.03
CA VAL A 882 18.25 15.88 13.49
C VAL A 882 18.51 14.45 13.92
N GLN A 883 19.75 14.16 14.27
CA GLN A 883 20.25 12.80 14.50
C GLN A 883 19.50 12.10 15.64
N LYS A 884 19.30 12.79 16.75
CA LYS A 884 18.72 12.22 17.98
C LYS A 884 17.35 11.59 17.76
N TYR A 885 16.57 12.18 16.89
CA TYR A 885 15.20 11.71 16.59
C TYR A 885 15.06 11.08 15.19
N GLY A 886 16.13 11.08 14.39
CA GLY A 886 16.08 10.57 13.02
C GLY A 886 15.11 11.31 12.09
N ILE A 887 14.74 12.53 12.41
CA ILE A 887 13.75 13.35 11.70
C ILE A 887 14.40 14.33 10.74
N GLU A 888 13.69 14.64 9.69
CA GLU A 888 14.11 15.59 8.67
C GLU A 888 13.09 16.74 8.59
N GLY A 889 13.59 17.95 8.41
CA GLY A 889 12.75 19.10 8.19
C GLY A 889 13.35 20.09 7.21
N VAL A 890 12.51 20.80 6.50
CA VAL A 890 12.90 21.87 5.58
C VAL A 890 12.87 23.20 6.31
N ILE A 891 13.95 23.98 6.22
CA ILE A 891 14.01 25.37 6.66
C ILE A 891 14.00 26.23 5.40
N PHE A 892 12.93 27.01 5.22
CA PHE A 892 12.75 27.88 4.07
C PHE A 892 13.48 29.22 4.28
N THR A 893 14.17 29.70 3.23
CA THR A 893 14.86 31.00 3.21
C THR A 893 14.06 32.10 2.51
N SER A 894 12.92 31.76 1.91
CA SER A 894 11.99 32.71 1.28
C SER A 894 10.55 32.22 1.49
N GLY A 895 9.60 33.12 1.70
CA GLY A 895 8.18 32.80 1.94
C GLY A 895 7.53 33.83 2.87
N ASP A 896 6.20 33.74 3.07
CA ASP A 896 5.39 34.70 3.85
C ASP A 896 5.79 34.83 5.35
N GLN A 897 6.52 33.85 5.86
CA GLN A 897 6.95 33.80 7.27
C GLN A 897 8.36 34.32 7.51
N VAL A 898 9.09 34.68 6.46
CA VAL A 898 10.46 35.17 6.57
C VAL A 898 10.45 36.69 6.42
N SER A 899 10.92 37.39 7.46
CA SER A 899 11.03 38.83 7.41
C SER A 899 11.94 39.26 6.25
N SER A 900 11.48 40.20 5.43
CA SER A 900 12.15 40.70 4.20
C SER A 900 13.50 41.40 4.41
N GLY A 901 14.20 41.09 5.50
CA GLY A 901 15.41 41.80 5.93
C GLY A 901 16.71 41.01 5.82
N HIS A 902 16.69 39.72 5.46
CA HIS A 902 17.91 38.89 5.32
C HIS A 902 18.39 38.83 3.88
N ASN A 903 19.71 38.76 3.67
CA ASN A 903 20.35 38.64 2.36
C ASN A 903 20.99 37.25 2.22
N ILE A 904 20.13 36.19 2.09
CA ILE A 904 20.62 34.83 1.84
C ILE A 904 20.66 34.62 0.35
N VAL A 905 21.83 34.31 -0.17
CA VAL A 905 22.07 34.08 -1.62
C VAL A 905 22.42 32.59 -1.83
N TYR A 906 21.72 31.97 -2.75
CA TYR A 906 22.07 30.62 -3.21
C TYR A 906 23.17 30.68 -4.26
N ASP A 907 24.30 30.06 -4.00
CA ASP A 907 25.36 29.84 -4.96
C ASP A 907 25.22 28.45 -5.60
N GLN A 908 24.93 28.45 -6.88
CA GLN A 908 24.66 27.25 -7.64
C GLN A 908 25.95 26.42 -7.91
N HIS A 909 27.13 27.08 -8.01
CA HIS A 909 28.37 26.39 -8.31
C HIS A 909 28.87 25.58 -7.13
N SER A 910 28.81 26.18 -5.94
CA SER A 910 29.20 25.52 -4.68
C SER A 910 28.05 24.80 -3.99
N ASN A 911 26.81 24.92 -4.51
CA ASN A 911 25.58 24.38 -3.87
C ASN A 911 25.49 24.75 -2.38
N THR A 912 25.67 26.05 -2.09
CA THR A 912 25.68 26.61 -0.74
C THR A 912 24.73 27.80 -0.63
N LEU A 913 24.28 28.07 0.59
CA LEU A 913 23.55 29.28 0.93
C LEU A 913 24.48 30.17 1.75
N THR A 914 24.64 31.43 1.35
CA THR A 914 25.54 32.39 2.00
C THR A 914 24.79 33.66 2.45
N SER A 915 25.13 34.16 3.62
CA SER A 915 24.64 35.45 4.15
C SER A 915 25.73 36.10 4.98
N GLY A 916 26.38 37.12 4.43
CA GLY A 916 27.56 37.69 5.06
C GLY A 916 28.68 36.65 5.24
N ASP A 917 29.15 36.47 6.47
CA ASP A 917 30.17 35.47 6.83
C ASP A 917 29.57 34.07 7.10
N ALA A 918 28.25 33.94 7.18
CA ALA A 918 27.58 32.68 7.45
C ALA A 918 27.40 31.88 6.14
N GLN A 919 27.80 30.60 6.19
CA GLN A 919 27.67 29.67 5.07
C GLN A 919 26.94 28.41 5.55
N ILE A 920 25.90 28.02 4.81
CA ILE A 920 25.18 26.75 4.98
C ILE A 920 25.51 25.84 3.80
N LYS A 921 26.08 24.68 4.11
CA LYS A 921 26.54 23.69 3.11
C LYS A 921 26.14 22.28 3.51
N ILE A 922 26.11 21.36 2.56
CA ILE A 922 25.84 19.93 2.82
C ILE A 922 26.89 19.41 3.82
N PHE A 923 26.44 18.55 4.74
CA PHE A 923 27.18 18.02 5.89
C PHE A 923 27.52 19.07 6.98
N GLY A 924 27.17 20.35 6.80
CA GLY A 924 27.37 21.37 7.82
C GLY A 924 26.51 21.11 9.06
N GLU A 925 27.12 21.32 10.25
CA GLU A 925 26.39 21.30 11.53
C GLU A 925 25.55 22.55 11.68
N VAL A 926 24.32 22.38 12.15
CA VAL A 926 23.38 23.46 12.46
C VAL A 926 22.66 23.16 13.76
N LYS A 927 22.27 24.19 14.48
CA LYS A 927 21.37 24.07 15.64
C LYS A 927 19.99 24.56 15.23
N VAL A 928 18.97 23.76 15.52
CA VAL A 928 17.60 24.03 15.10
C VAL A 928 16.62 23.93 16.25
N ARG A 929 15.56 24.74 16.18
CA ARG A 929 14.40 24.65 17.04
C ARG A 929 13.31 23.86 16.31
N ILE A 930 12.74 22.88 17.02
CA ILE A 930 11.68 21.99 16.53
C ILE A 930 10.40 22.31 17.31
N GLN A 931 9.32 22.54 16.59
CA GLN A 931 7.98 22.73 17.16
C GLN A 931 6.93 22.22 16.19
N ILE A 932 5.73 21.91 16.70
CA ILE A 932 4.58 21.54 15.87
C ILE A 932 3.69 22.76 15.71
N GLU A 933 3.42 23.11 14.46
CA GLU A 933 2.45 24.14 14.11
C GLU A 933 1.29 23.52 13.36
N GLY A 934 0.08 24.03 13.57
CA GLY A 934 -1.07 23.74 12.71
C GLY A 934 -0.97 24.55 11.42
N ASP A 935 -1.52 24.00 10.33
CA ASP A 935 -1.73 24.78 9.11
C ASP A 935 -2.73 25.93 9.36
N GLN A 936 -2.89 26.84 8.40
CA GLN A 936 -3.82 27.99 8.53
C GLN A 936 -5.26 27.60 8.86
N GLU A 937 -5.66 26.37 8.53
CA GLU A 937 -6.97 25.82 8.82
C GLU A 937 -7.01 24.97 10.10
N GLY A 938 -5.85 24.69 10.73
CA GLY A 938 -5.71 23.82 11.91
C GLY A 938 -5.99 22.34 11.64
N MET A 939 -5.97 21.95 10.36
CA MET A 939 -6.35 20.59 9.92
C MET A 939 -5.14 19.69 9.69
N ARG A 940 -3.96 20.25 9.44
CA ARG A 940 -2.70 19.52 9.38
C ARG A 940 -1.78 19.99 10.48
N GLN A 941 -1.18 19.05 11.18
CA GLN A 941 -0.06 19.36 12.08
C GLN A 941 1.23 19.19 11.28
N LYS A 942 2.09 20.21 11.32
CA LYS A 942 3.35 20.23 10.57
C LYS A 942 4.49 20.49 11.56
N MET A 943 5.52 19.69 11.47
CA MET A 943 6.76 19.98 12.18
C MET A 943 7.46 21.13 11.49
N LYS A 944 7.71 22.19 12.24
CA LYS A 944 8.47 23.35 11.82
C LYS A 944 9.84 23.31 12.46
N MET A 945 10.87 23.46 11.62
CA MET A 945 12.25 23.68 12.06
C MET A 945 12.66 25.11 11.77
N SER A 946 13.31 25.75 12.73
CA SER A 946 13.86 27.11 12.59
C SER A 946 15.34 27.08 12.93
N LEU A 947 16.16 27.81 12.17
CA LEU A 947 17.60 27.87 12.38
C LEU A 947 17.93 28.72 13.62
N ILE A 948 18.86 28.24 14.46
CA ILE A 948 19.45 28.96 15.59
C ILE A 948 20.90 29.31 15.27
N THR A 949 21.69 28.30 14.90
CA THR A 949 23.12 28.47 14.51
C THR A 949 23.38 27.80 13.16
N PRO A 950 24.14 28.45 12.25
CA PRO A 950 24.78 29.77 12.38
C PRO A 950 23.78 30.91 12.52
N HIS A 951 24.15 31.95 13.23
CA HIS A 951 23.30 33.15 13.41
C HIS A 951 23.31 33.98 12.12
N ILE A 952 22.14 34.15 11.52
CA ILE A 952 21.88 34.99 10.34
C ILE A 952 20.88 36.08 10.76
N GLU A 953 21.28 37.34 10.67
CA GLU A 953 20.46 38.50 11.08
C GLU A 953 19.13 38.51 10.26
N GLY A 954 18.04 38.69 10.97
CA GLY A 954 16.69 38.69 10.37
C GLY A 954 16.14 37.32 9.96
N PHE A 955 16.90 36.24 10.13
CA PHE A 955 16.50 34.87 9.77
C PHE A 955 16.56 33.90 10.95
N SER A 956 17.66 33.82 11.66
CA SER A 956 17.81 32.90 12.79
C SER A 956 16.98 33.32 14.01
N VAL A 957 16.35 32.32 14.63
CA VAL A 957 15.61 32.54 15.89
C VAL A 957 16.59 32.58 17.09
N PRO A 958 16.36 33.45 18.11
CA PRO A 958 17.21 33.46 19.28
C PRO A 958 17.10 32.14 20.06
N ALA A 959 18.22 31.66 20.62
CA ALA A 959 18.22 30.49 21.48
C ALA A 959 17.31 30.71 22.70
N LEU A 960 16.67 29.65 23.18
CA LEU A 960 15.90 29.70 24.42
C LEU A 960 16.84 29.98 25.56
N GLU A 961 16.55 31.03 26.37
CA GLU A 961 17.33 31.31 27.57
C GLU A 961 17.30 30.10 28.51
N MET A 962 18.44 29.53 28.84
CA MET A 962 18.56 28.47 29.83
C MET A 962 18.17 29.01 31.21
N GLN A 963 16.90 28.93 31.56
CA GLN A 963 16.52 28.93 32.96
C GLN A 963 16.96 27.60 33.56
N SER A 964 17.93 27.66 34.47
CA SER A 964 18.49 26.55 35.21
C SER A 964 17.44 25.51 35.56
N SER A 965 17.67 24.24 35.11
CA SER A 965 17.11 22.99 35.55
C SER A 965 15.63 22.99 35.99
N LYS A 966 14.82 22.28 35.19
CA LYS A 966 13.42 21.90 35.41
C LYS A 966 12.37 22.99 35.17
N VAL A 967 11.94 23.14 33.95
CA VAL A 967 10.52 23.45 33.68
C VAL A 967 10.16 22.96 32.26
N ILE A 968 9.53 21.83 32.17
CA ILE A 968 8.57 21.55 31.10
C ILE A 968 7.43 22.50 31.38
N ARG A 969 7.34 23.65 30.66
CA ARG A 969 6.13 24.47 30.69
C ARG A 969 5.07 23.82 29.85
N SER A 970 4.13 23.14 30.51
CA SER A 970 2.80 22.91 29.96
C SER A 970 2.15 24.26 29.72
N ILE A 971 1.77 24.56 28.51
CA ILE A 971 0.85 25.69 28.21
C ILE A 971 -0.50 25.22 28.73
N GLU A 972 -0.96 25.80 29.83
CA GLU A 972 -2.32 25.61 30.33
C GLU A 972 -3.31 26.11 29.24
N PRO A 973 -4.36 25.34 28.94
CA PRO A 973 -5.43 25.84 28.09
C PRO A 973 -6.15 26.99 28.83
N SER A 974 -6.31 28.10 28.14
CA SER A 974 -7.08 29.27 28.62
C SER A 974 -8.46 28.81 29.08
N SER A 975 -8.75 29.12 30.34
CA SER A 975 -10.03 28.97 30.99
C SER A 975 -11.12 29.71 30.24
N GLU A 976 -12.26 29.03 30.03
CA GLU A 976 -13.63 29.53 30.10
C GLU A 976 -14.54 28.42 29.49
N ALA A 977 -15.57 28.00 30.15
CA ALA A 977 -16.64 28.64 30.77
C ALA A 977 -17.36 27.68 31.73
N ASP A 978 -17.82 28.25 32.85
CA ASP A 978 -18.72 27.65 33.81
C ASP A 978 -20.02 27.13 33.16
N ILE A 979 -20.30 25.83 33.25
CA ILE A 979 -21.63 25.26 33.12
C ILE A 979 -21.90 24.40 34.35
N PRO A 980 -22.99 24.66 35.10
CA PRO A 980 -23.23 24.03 36.39
C PRO A 980 -23.62 22.55 36.28
N ALA A 981 -22.97 21.77 37.14
CA ALA A 981 -23.28 20.35 37.36
C ALA A 981 -24.74 20.13 37.78
N LYS A 982 -25.54 19.47 36.94
CA LYS A 982 -26.76 18.78 37.40
C LYS A 982 -26.43 17.35 37.77
N LYS A 983 -26.49 17.05 39.05
CA LYS A 983 -26.55 15.70 39.62
C LYS A 983 -27.74 14.95 39.04
N ILE A 984 -27.46 13.81 38.42
CA ILE A 984 -28.46 12.75 38.26
C ILE A 984 -27.89 11.51 38.97
N LYS A 985 -28.62 11.02 39.93
CA LYS A 985 -28.44 9.78 40.70
C LYS A 985 -28.92 8.61 39.84
N LEU A 986 -28.18 7.52 40.00
CA LEU A 986 -28.40 6.10 39.62
C LEU A 986 -28.01 5.71 38.22
#